data_ebc754ecdd912e2d0b7c52fd075c1ce9
#
_entry.id   ebc754ecdd912e2d0b7c52fd075c1ce9
#
_cell.length_a   1.000
_cell.length_b   1.000
_cell.length_c   1.000
_cell.angle_alpha   90.00
_cell.angle_beta   90.00
_cell.angle_gamma   90.00
#
_symmetry.space_group_name_H-M   'P 1'
#
loop_
_entity.id
_entity.type
_entity.pdbx_description
1 polymer ?
#
loop_
_entity_poly.entity_id
_entity_poly.type
_entity_poly.pdbx_seq_one_letter_code
_entity_poly.pdbx_strand_id
1 'polypeptide(L)'
;MSSDNATDNATDNATRADQVVQADQAVPEAILTPPPSPETPRNRRAVLVSVLVIVALLVPALAGGVLWRVKNVPSSLVVVHRTPQGGAFPWSNVTRTTAPSPQYAIFAQQNNPIDPAFQAYYTRVNGAVLLGAALTPAYLTQLGWTQVFANGALVAPTQSSSSSSQQAADGLDSSLLHSGQFDSATGIVRLPLLDVLLTLGSTIPVGGDDSSVTYVSLRAATDPSHLAHLQLAQPTETTETADGIFVSESASHGTAAGHTIPTSIWTYVTNSTIAPDGWQDTFGNPLTEALTTTATINGASHHLLVQAFALATVAVDLDDDGDDGQPTGSVLPLGRDYLETLGPPTVVVPTGTNVWLTSNAAIVDTPGGSVASVHLGQNSPLALSGQSQWLSGALWYATNWKSLKLSGSGWAPASQVTMTSPAKGAAAWAGFDALSPDVAKYLASFGKNVGSVVFDMTRNQYYSYNETTPFVLASSSKVSLMVSYLLWLESQGRGPNASENGTLTNMIEHSDNNAAQLIFDRLGGSSGQTAFYKKIGVTGYIENSYGWGWASLPPLGQMQVLTLLQEGKVLTAHDRAYALNLMNHIEADQHMGVGETLPPGATVAMKDGWVPAPDGLWAINTSGIVTAGNEMYIIVVYTAHQSDYEGAWNITRHVCKAVGQLLTTP
;
A
#
# COMPACT_ATOMS: atom_id res chain seq x y z
N MET A 1 58.90 -39.66 -4.03
CA MET A 1 59.51 -38.39 -3.69
C MET A 1 58.50 -37.34 -4.07
N SER A 2 57.85 -36.64 -3.25
CA SER A 2 57.78 -36.38 -1.83
C SER A 2 56.34 -35.95 -1.54
N SER A 3 55.68 -36.62 -0.64
CA SER A 3 54.49 -36.16 0.05
C SER A 3 54.98 -35.30 1.20
N ASP A 4 54.53 -34.07 1.36
CA ASP A 4 54.46 -33.31 2.62
C ASP A 4 54.14 -31.85 2.30
N ASN A 5 52.91 -31.46 2.51
CA ASN A 5 52.48 -30.08 2.82
C ASN A 5 50.93 -29.94 2.80
N ALA A 6 50.28 -30.62 3.73
CA ALA A 6 48.82 -30.46 3.89
C ALA A 6 48.34 -30.37 5.36
N THR A 7 49.27 -30.21 6.34
CA THR A 7 48.90 -30.26 7.77
C THR A 7 49.10 -28.95 8.56
N ASP A 8 49.71 -27.92 8.00
CA ASP A 8 50.00 -26.69 8.76
C ASP A 8 48.92 -25.56 8.66
N ASN A 9 47.92 -25.68 7.78
CA ASN A 9 46.93 -24.61 7.62
C ASN A 9 45.68 -24.72 8.53
N ALA A 10 45.46 -25.88 9.17
CA ALA A 10 44.28 -26.08 10.01
C ALA A 10 44.48 -25.61 11.46
N THR A 11 45.72 -25.64 11.97
CA THR A 11 46.05 -25.22 13.33
C THR A 11 46.20 -23.70 13.48
N ASP A 12 46.57 -23.01 12.42
CA ASP A 12 46.75 -21.55 12.44
C ASP A 12 45.38 -20.80 12.43
N ASN A 13 44.36 -21.38 11.79
CA ASN A 13 43.01 -20.77 11.76
C ASN A 13 42.24 -20.91 13.09
N ALA A 14 42.47 -21.99 13.86
CA ALA A 14 41.84 -22.15 15.18
C ALA A 14 42.41 -21.17 16.21
N THR A 15 43.72 -20.94 16.14
CA THR A 15 44.43 -20.00 17.04
C THR A 15 44.06 -18.54 16.73
N ARG A 16 43.73 -18.23 15.47
CA ARG A 16 43.33 -16.89 15.05
C ARG A 16 41.87 -16.55 15.44
N ALA A 17 40.97 -17.53 15.39
CA ALA A 17 39.58 -17.37 15.84
C ALA A 17 39.53 -17.06 17.35
N ASP A 18 40.34 -17.76 18.16
CA ASP A 18 40.41 -17.50 19.60
C ASP A 18 41.00 -16.12 19.95
N GLN A 19 41.93 -15.59 19.15
CA GLN A 19 42.48 -14.25 19.37
C GLN A 19 41.48 -13.14 19.01
N VAL A 20 40.68 -13.31 17.96
CA VAL A 20 39.64 -12.35 17.57
C VAL A 20 38.53 -12.32 18.62
N VAL A 21 38.11 -13.46 19.16
CA VAL A 21 37.12 -13.56 20.24
C VAL A 21 37.61 -12.89 21.52
N GLN A 22 38.91 -12.99 21.85
CA GLN A 22 39.47 -12.35 23.05
C GLN A 22 39.60 -10.83 22.92
N ALA A 23 39.84 -10.29 21.73
CA ALA A 23 39.93 -8.83 21.53
C ALA A 23 38.61 -8.09 21.71
N ASP A 24 37.48 -8.73 21.38
CA ASP A 24 36.14 -8.09 21.50
C ASP A 24 35.46 -8.40 22.86
N GLN A 25 36.01 -9.31 23.66
CA GLN A 25 35.53 -9.59 25.03
C GLN A 25 35.89 -8.49 26.07
N ALA A 26 36.65 -7.47 25.70
CA ALA A 26 36.97 -6.33 26.56
C ALA A 26 35.84 -5.30 26.68
N VAL A 27 34.59 -5.72 26.68
CA VAL A 27 33.47 -4.91 27.17
C VAL A 27 33.56 -4.87 28.69
N PRO A 28 33.57 -3.71 29.37
CA PRO A 28 33.70 -3.63 30.82
C PRO A 28 32.63 -4.51 31.50
N GLU A 29 33.07 -5.34 32.45
CA GLU A 29 32.20 -6.21 33.28
C GLU A 29 30.97 -5.51 33.89
N ALA A 30 30.95 -4.20 33.95
CA ALA A 30 29.86 -3.40 34.45
C ALA A 30 28.54 -3.46 33.59
N ILE A 31 28.59 -4.01 32.39
CA ILE A 31 27.42 -4.08 31.47
C ILE A 31 26.77 -5.49 31.50
N LEU A 32 27.38 -6.49 32.16
CA LEU A 32 26.95 -7.89 32.09
C LEU A 32 26.21 -8.40 33.34
N THR A 33 25.85 -7.56 34.30
CA THR A 33 24.99 -7.98 35.40
C THR A 33 23.55 -8.01 34.97
N PRO A 34 22.84 -9.12 35.07
CA PRO A 34 21.41 -9.19 34.76
C PRO A 34 20.64 -8.26 35.71
N PRO A 35 19.52 -7.67 35.23
CA PRO A 35 18.69 -6.82 36.08
C PRO A 35 18.19 -7.63 37.29
N PRO A 36 18.03 -6.99 38.47
CA PRO A 36 17.40 -7.63 39.61
C PRO A 36 15.99 -8.07 39.24
N SER A 37 15.59 -9.22 39.76
CA SER A 37 14.25 -9.80 39.61
C SER A 37 13.18 -8.74 39.90
N PRO A 38 12.05 -8.72 39.18
CA PRO A 38 11.02 -7.71 39.36
C PRO A 38 10.44 -7.79 40.77
N GLU A 39 10.63 -6.74 41.55
CA GLU A 39 9.91 -6.54 42.78
C GLU A 39 8.41 -6.43 42.52
N THR A 40 7.63 -7.04 43.37
CA THR A 40 6.16 -7.13 43.37
C THR A 40 5.47 -5.78 43.16
N PRO A 41 4.32 -5.73 42.46
CA PRO A 41 3.68 -4.50 42.02
C PRO A 41 2.96 -3.78 43.16
N ARG A 42 3.59 -2.76 43.73
CA ARG A 42 2.92 -1.75 44.54
C ARG A 42 2.98 -0.40 43.81
N ASN A 43 1.82 0.08 43.35
CA ASN A 43 1.51 1.44 42.87
C ASN A 43 1.09 1.62 41.39
N ARG A 44 0.54 0.61 40.73
CA ARG A 44 -0.14 0.87 39.42
C ARG A 44 -1.48 1.63 39.55
N ARG A 45 -2.09 1.70 40.76
CA ARG A 45 -3.37 2.44 40.94
C ARG A 45 -3.22 3.96 41.00
N ALA A 46 -2.10 4.48 41.47
CA ALA A 46 -1.90 5.94 41.58
C ALA A 46 -1.63 6.61 40.22
N VAL A 47 -0.90 5.94 39.32
CA VAL A 47 -0.58 6.49 37.99
C VAL A 47 -1.80 6.47 37.06
N LEU A 48 -2.66 5.45 37.17
CA LEU A 48 -3.88 5.39 36.34
C LEU A 48 -4.92 6.45 36.74
N VAL A 49 -5.00 6.78 38.03
CA VAL A 49 -5.90 7.85 38.51
C VAL A 49 -5.40 9.23 38.06
N SER A 50 -4.09 9.46 38.04
CA SER A 50 -3.51 10.73 37.56
C SER A 50 -3.71 10.96 36.06
N VAL A 51 -3.58 9.92 35.23
CA VAL A 51 -3.82 10.01 33.79
C VAL A 51 -5.31 10.18 33.48
N LEU A 52 -6.20 9.50 34.21
CA LEU A 52 -7.65 9.67 34.06
C LEU A 52 -8.15 11.05 34.49
N VAL A 53 -7.55 11.66 35.52
CA VAL A 53 -7.90 13.03 35.96
C VAL A 53 -7.41 14.05 34.93
N ILE A 54 -6.25 13.88 34.30
CA ILE A 54 -5.74 14.78 33.25
C ILE A 54 -6.61 14.68 31.99
N VAL A 55 -7.02 13.48 31.58
CA VAL A 55 -7.92 13.29 30.43
C VAL A 55 -9.32 13.85 30.72
N ALA A 56 -9.84 13.67 31.95
CA ALA A 56 -11.13 14.20 32.35
C ALA A 56 -11.18 15.74 32.46
N LEU A 57 -10.04 16.39 32.68
CA LEU A 57 -9.94 17.88 32.77
C LEU A 57 -9.65 18.52 31.40
N LEU A 58 -9.00 17.81 30.46
CA LEU A 58 -8.70 18.33 29.13
C LEU A 58 -9.88 18.24 28.15
N VAL A 59 -10.74 17.24 28.28
CA VAL A 59 -11.92 17.09 27.40
C VAL A 59 -12.94 18.21 27.56
N PRO A 60 -13.28 18.70 28.80
CA PRO A 60 -14.16 19.84 28.95
C PRO A 60 -13.55 21.16 28.47
N ALA A 61 -12.22 21.34 28.61
CA ALA A 61 -11.54 22.55 28.16
C ALA A 61 -11.49 22.67 26.64
N LEU A 62 -11.33 21.55 25.92
CA LEU A 62 -11.38 21.51 24.45
C LEU A 62 -12.82 21.67 23.93
N ALA A 63 -13.79 21.04 24.56
CA ALA A 63 -15.20 21.22 24.23
C ALA A 63 -15.71 22.63 24.54
N GLY A 64 -15.28 23.24 25.66
CA GLY A 64 -15.59 24.60 26.00
C GLY A 64 -14.97 25.65 25.06
N GLY A 65 -13.76 25.40 24.58
CA GLY A 65 -13.08 26.29 23.61
C GLY A 65 -13.75 26.24 22.21
N VAL A 66 -14.18 25.08 21.77
CA VAL A 66 -14.90 24.92 20.49
C VAL A 66 -16.30 25.53 20.57
N LEU A 67 -17.03 25.33 21.68
CA LEU A 67 -18.34 25.95 21.90
C LEU A 67 -18.27 27.49 22.05
N TRP A 68 -17.19 28.04 22.59
CA TRP A 68 -17.02 29.51 22.71
C TRP A 68 -16.75 30.15 21.33
N ARG A 69 -16.00 29.49 20.45
CA ARG A 69 -15.79 29.97 19.06
C ARG A 69 -17.05 29.89 18.19
N VAL A 70 -17.88 28.89 18.41
CA VAL A 70 -19.14 28.73 17.64
C VAL A 70 -20.19 29.79 18.03
N LYS A 71 -20.21 30.27 19.29
CA LYS A 71 -21.14 31.31 19.74
C LYS A 71 -20.86 32.72 19.19
N ASN A 72 -19.66 32.97 18.69
CA ASN A 72 -19.24 34.31 18.24
C ASN A 72 -19.12 34.45 16.70
N VAL A 73 -19.57 33.44 15.91
CA VAL A 73 -19.67 33.53 14.45
C VAL A 73 -21.08 33.99 14.11
N PRO A 74 -21.25 35.00 13.23
CA PRO A 74 -22.58 35.41 12.79
C PRO A 74 -23.34 34.24 12.20
N SER A 75 -24.59 34.06 12.61
CA SER A 75 -25.45 32.91 12.26
C SER A 75 -25.74 32.72 10.78
N SER A 76 -25.21 33.52 9.88
CA SER A 76 -25.34 33.42 8.43
C SER A 76 -24.21 32.62 7.74
N LEU A 77 -23.26 31.99 8.47
CA LEU A 77 -22.12 31.30 7.86
C LEU A 77 -21.73 29.97 8.54
N VAL A 78 -22.59 29.41 9.39
CA VAL A 78 -22.31 28.07 9.96
C VAL A 78 -23.06 27.02 9.15
N VAL A 79 -22.56 26.73 7.97
CA VAL A 79 -22.82 25.42 7.35
C VAL A 79 -21.93 24.44 8.11
N VAL A 80 -22.52 23.72 9.07
CA VAL A 80 -21.84 22.59 9.71
C VAL A 80 -21.80 21.47 8.68
N HIS A 81 -20.75 21.46 7.84
CA HIS A 81 -20.44 20.26 7.07
C HIS A 81 -20.03 19.15 8.05
N ARG A 82 -20.97 18.32 8.44
CA ARG A 82 -20.61 16.98 8.88
C ARG A 82 -20.00 16.30 7.67
N THR A 83 -18.68 16.07 7.70
CA THR A 83 -18.10 14.98 6.93
C THR A 83 -18.93 13.75 7.26
N PRO A 84 -19.52 13.04 6.30
CA PRO A 84 -20.09 11.74 6.57
C PRO A 84 -18.98 10.94 7.24
N GLN A 85 -19.09 10.66 8.54
CA GLN A 85 -18.29 9.61 9.11
C GLN A 85 -18.60 8.42 8.22
N GLY A 86 -17.57 7.72 7.72
CA GLY A 86 -17.71 6.54 6.87
C GLY A 86 -18.46 5.39 7.55
N GLY A 87 -19.62 5.70 8.06
CA GLY A 87 -20.67 4.78 8.41
C GLY A 87 -21.32 4.37 7.09
N ALA A 88 -21.38 3.09 6.84
CA ALA A 88 -22.17 2.52 5.78
C ALA A 88 -23.48 3.31 5.68
N PHE A 89 -23.74 3.89 4.50
CA PHE A 89 -25.03 4.47 4.23
C PHE A 89 -26.11 3.44 4.57
N PRO A 90 -27.28 3.86 5.10
CA PRO A 90 -28.34 2.91 5.45
C PRO A 90 -28.63 1.89 4.34
N TRP A 91 -28.45 2.28 3.09
CA TRP A 91 -28.64 1.45 1.89
C TRP A 91 -27.60 0.34 1.68
N SER A 92 -26.38 0.43 2.23
CA SER A 92 -25.42 -0.68 2.18
C SER A 92 -25.84 -1.86 3.06
N ASN A 93 -26.79 -1.61 3.98
CA ASN A 93 -27.35 -2.57 4.90
C ASN A 93 -28.80 -2.94 4.57
N VAL A 94 -29.32 -2.58 3.38
CA VAL A 94 -30.60 -3.09 2.93
C VAL A 94 -30.52 -4.61 2.97
N THR A 95 -31.12 -5.19 4.00
CA THR A 95 -31.21 -6.63 4.16
C THR A 95 -32.22 -7.10 3.13
N ARG A 96 -31.74 -7.61 2.01
CA ARG A 96 -32.62 -8.33 1.09
C ARG A 96 -33.12 -9.55 1.81
N THR A 97 -34.44 -9.71 1.87
CA THR A 97 -35.11 -10.89 2.43
C THR A 97 -34.90 -12.12 1.55
N THR A 98 -34.66 -11.91 0.26
CA THR A 98 -34.15 -12.93 -0.65
C THR A 98 -32.64 -13.01 -0.50
N ALA A 99 -32.12 -14.20 -0.24
CA ALA A 99 -30.67 -14.41 -0.24
C ALA A 99 -30.10 -13.84 -1.55
N PRO A 100 -29.02 -13.03 -1.50
CA PRO A 100 -28.38 -12.54 -2.72
C PRO A 100 -28.06 -13.72 -3.62
N SER A 101 -28.12 -13.52 -4.94
CA SER A 101 -27.78 -14.61 -5.86
C SER A 101 -26.44 -15.20 -5.42
N PRO A 102 -26.26 -16.53 -5.50
CA PRO A 102 -24.99 -17.15 -5.09
C PRO A 102 -23.78 -16.52 -5.76
N GLN A 103 -23.97 -15.94 -6.94
CA GLN A 103 -22.95 -15.23 -7.71
C GLN A 103 -22.56 -13.90 -7.07
N TYR A 104 -23.53 -13.10 -6.60
CA TYR A 104 -23.22 -11.83 -5.93
C TYR A 104 -22.62 -12.02 -4.53
N ALA A 105 -23.14 -12.98 -3.75
CA ALA A 105 -22.65 -13.26 -2.40
C ALA A 105 -21.13 -13.52 -2.37
N ILE A 106 -20.58 -14.02 -3.47
CA ILE A 106 -19.14 -14.26 -3.65
C ILE A 106 -18.37 -12.93 -3.73
N PHE A 107 -18.87 -11.92 -4.46
CA PHE A 107 -18.22 -10.60 -4.57
C PHE A 107 -18.34 -9.78 -3.29
N ALA A 108 -19.46 -9.83 -2.61
CA ALA A 108 -19.69 -9.07 -1.38
C ALA A 108 -18.72 -9.42 -0.23
N GLN A 109 -18.08 -10.59 -0.28
CA GLN A 109 -17.11 -11.04 0.72
C GLN A 109 -15.67 -10.62 0.40
N GLN A 110 -15.40 -10.04 -0.78
CA GLN A 110 -14.07 -9.63 -1.19
C GLN A 110 -13.80 -8.18 -0.76
N ASN A 111 -12.64 -7.96 -0.15
CA ASN A 111 -12.13 -6.62 0.13
C ASN A 111 -11.17 -6.23 -0.99
N ASN A 112 -11.71 -5.71 -2.09
CA ASN A 112 -10.91 -5.33 -3.24
C ASN A 112 -10.32 -3.93 -3.04
N PRO A 113 -9.01 -3.73 -3.25
CA PRO A 113 -8.42 -2.40 -3.27
C PRO A 113 -8.90 -1.62 -4.49
N ILE A 114 -8.91 -0.29 -4.37
CA ILE A 114 -9.08 0.59 -5.53
C ILE A 114 -7.79 0.53 -6.34
N ASP A 115 -7.89 0.18 -7.62
CA ASP A 115 -6.71 0.11 -8.49
C ASP A 115 -6.06 1.49 -8.64
N PRO A 116 -4.73 1.58 -8.68
CA PRO A 116 -4.00 2.84 -8.86
C PRO A 116 -4.46 3.67 -10.06
N ALA A 117 -4.94 3.04 -11.14
CA ALA A 117 -5.47 3.73 -12.31
C ALA A 117 -6.70 4.59 -11.98
N PHE A 118 -7.50 4.18 -11.01
CA PHE A 118 -8.76 4.86 -10.63
C PHE A 118 -8.62 5.76 -9.40
N GLN A 119 -7.53 5.66 -8.65
CA GLN A 119 -7.38 6.32 -7.35
C GLN A 119 -7.53 7.85 -7.44
N ALA A 120 -6.95 8.48 -8.46
CA ALA A 120 -7.04 9.93 -8.64
C ALA A 120 -8.48 10.40 -8.90
N TYR A 121 -9.18 9.71 -9.80
CA TYR A 121 -10.60 9.99 -10.08
C TYR A 121 -11.45 9.76 -8.82
N TYR A 122 -11.33 8.59 -8.19
CA TYR A 122 -12.09 8.23 -7.00
C TYR A 122 -11.94 9.26 -5.87
N THR A 123 -10.71 9.71 -5.62
CA THR A 123 -10.46 10.73 -4.58
C THR A 123 -11.09 12.07 -4.94
N ARG A 124 -10.99 12.49 -6.20
CA ARG A 124 -11.51 13.79 -6.67
C ARG A 124 -13.03 13.89 -6.57
N VAL A 125 -13.76 12.85 -6.96
CA VAL A 125 -15.22 12.83 -6.97
C VAL A 125 -15.86 12.44 -5.64
N ASN A 126 -15.09 12.37 -4.55
CA ASN A 126 -15.57 11.80 -3.29
C ASN A 126 -16.14 10.38 -3.49
N GLY A 127 -15.36 9.53 -4.13
CA GLY A 127 -15.79 8.20 -4.56
C GLY A 127 -16.32 7.31 -3.44
N ALA A 128 -15.90 7.52 -2.19
CA ALA A 128 -16.45 6.80 -1.04
C ALA A 128 -17.97 6.99 -0.90
N VAL A 129 -18.48 8.17 -1.26
CA VAL A 129 -19.89 8.50 -1.25
C VAL A 129 -20.54 8.14 -2.59
N LEU A 130 -19.95 8.58 -3.71
CA LEU A 130 -20.53 8.46 -5.03
C LEU A 130 -20.48 7.04 -5.60
N LEU A 131 -19.36 6.35 -5.44
CA LEU A 131 -19.11 5.03 -6.03
C LEU A 131 -19.21 3.89 -5.01
N GLY A 132 -18.94 4.17 -3.74
CA GLY A 132 -18.86 3.15 -2.70
C GLY A 132 -17.60 2.29 -2.80
N ALA A 133 -17.62 1.13 -2.13
CA ALA A 133 -16.51 0.19 -2.12
C ALA A 133 -16.34 -0.52 -3.47
N ALA A 134 -15.10 -0.93 -3.78
CA ALA A 134 -14.82 -1.76 -4.95
C ALA A 134 -15.34 -3.19 -4.73
N LEU A 135 -16.25 -3.63 -5.60
CA LEU A 135 -16.83 -4.97 -5.55
C LEU A 135 -15.99 -6.00 -6.32
N THR A 136 -15.21 -5.55 -7.30
CA THR A 136 -14.31 -6.42 -8.06
C THR A 136 -12.87 -5.91 -7.95
N PRO A 137 -11.85 -6.76 -8.14
CA PRO A 137 -10.55 -6.26 -8.55
C PRO A 137 -10.69 -5.54 -9.89
N ALA A 138 -9.71 -4.74 -10.29
CA ALA A 138 -9.70 -4.22 -11.64
C ALA A 138 -9.37 -5.33 -12.64
N TYR A 139 -10.01 -5.31 -13.82
CA TYR A 139 -9.88 -6.34 -14.85
C TYR A 139 -10.01 -5.75 -16.25
N LEU A 140 -9.45 -6.45 -17.25
CA LEU A 140 -9.59 -6.06 -18.65
C LEU A 140 -10.94 -6.51 -19.22
N THR A 141 -11.63 -5.57 -19.83
CA THR A 141 -12.79 -5.79 -20.69
C THR A 141 -12.45 -5.35 -22.12
N GLN A 142 -13.36 -5.53 -23.05
CA GLN A 142 -13.21 -4.94 -24.37
C GLN A 142 -13.19 -3.40 -24.36
N LEU A 143 -13.70 -2.75 -23.31
CA LEU A 143 -13.67 -1.28 -23.13
C LEU A 143 -12.32 -0.78 -22.62
N GLY A 144 -11.58 -1.60 -21.89
CA GLY A 144 -10.32 -1.25 -21.24
C GLY A 144 -10.20 -1.82 -19.85
N TRP A 145 -9.31 -1.22 -19.05
CA TRP A 145 -9.12 -1.58 -17.65
C TRP A 145 -10.31 -1.08 -16.84
N THR A 146 -11.05 -1.99 -16.23
CA THR A 146 -12.37 -1.75 -15.65
C THR A 146 -12.41 -2.16 -14.18
N GLN A 147 -13.10 -1.40 -13.33
CA GLN A 147 -13.39 -1.79 -11.96
C GLN A 147 -14.83 -1.45 -11.60
N VAL A 148 -15.56 -2.42 -11.04
CA VAL A 148 -16.94 -2.23 -10.57
C VAL A 148 -16.94 -1.90 -9.08
N PHE A 149 -17.67 -0.85 -8.76
CA PHE A 149 -17.90 -0.34 -7.41
C PHE A 149 -19.37 -0.57 -7.02
N ALA A 150 -19.69 -0.40 -5.75
CA ALA A 150 -21.07 -0.60 -5.27
C ALA A 150 -22.12 0.17 -6.09
N ASN A 151 -21.83 1.43 -6.43
CA ASN A 151 -22.81 2.34 -7.06
C ASN A 151 -22.47 2.66 -8.53
N GLY A 152 -21.47 1.99 -9.14
CA GLY A 152 -21.10 2.30 -10.52
C GLY A 152 -19.90 1.49 -11.01
N ALA A 153 -19.37 1.83 -12.18
CA ALA A 153 -18.16 1.25 -12.73
C ALA A 153 -17.29 2.31 -13.41
N LEU A 154 -15.97 2.13 -13.32
CA LEU A 154 -14.96 2.99 -13.93
C LEU A 154 -14.18 2.20 -14.98
N VAL A 155 -13.83 2.88 -16.08
CA VAL A 155 -12.99 2.33 -17.15
C VAL A 155 -11.85 3.31 -17.46
N ALA A 156 -10.63 2.78 -17.55
CA ALA A 156 -9.53 3.42 -18.23
C ALA A 156 -9.46 2.83 -19.64
N PRO A 157 -9.91 3.54 -20.69
CA PRO A 157 -9.96 3.01 -22.04
C PRO A 157 -8.56 2.67 -22.55
N THR A 158 -8.41 1.53 -23.23
CA THR A 158 -7.19 1.19 -23.94
C THR A 158 -7.24 1.69 -25.37
N GLN A 159 -6.13 2.17 -25.92
CA GLN A 159 -6.07 2.71 -27.30
C GLN A 159 -6.48 1.71 -28.39
N SER A 160 -6.63 0.43 -28.06
CA SER A 160 -7.04 -0.64 -28.99
C SER A 160 -8.56 -0.87 -29.05
N SER A 161 -9.37 -0.11 -28.35
CA SER A 161 -10.83 -0.27 -28.30
C SER A 161 -11.56 0.28 -29.54
N SER A 162 -10.88 0.48 -30.66
CA SER A 162 -11.50 0.86 -31.93
C SER A 162 -12.14 -0.35 -32.64
N SER A 163 -13.45 -0.33 -32.71
CA SER A 163 -14.29 -1.05 -33.68
C SER A 163 -14.36 -2.59 -33.63
N SER A 164 -14.96 -3.15 -32.59
CA SER A 164 -15.77 -4.34 -32.79
C SER A 164 -17.17 -4.09 -32.22
N SER A 165 -18.17 -3.98 -33.10
CA SER A 165 -19.58 -3.85 -32.77
C SER A 165 -20.21 -5.14 -32.23
N GLN A 166 -19.42 -5.96 -31.56
CA GLN A 166 -19.89 -7.21 -30.98
C GLN A 166 -20.27 -6.93 -29.53
N GLN A 167 -21.56 -6.88 -29.27
CA GLN A 167 -22.12 -6.75 -27.93
C GLN A 167 -21.61 -7.91 -27.07
N ALA A 168 -20.85 -7.61 -26.01
CA ALA A 168 -20.40 -8.62 -25.08
C ALA A 168 -21.59 -9.18 -24.28
N ALA A 169 -21.46 -10.43 -23.84
CA ALA A 169 -22.50 -11.09 -23.04
C ALA A 169 -22.79 -10.38 -21.70
N ASP A 170 -21.86 -9.53 -21.26
CA ASP A 170 -21.94 -8.70 -20.05
C ASP A 170 -22.57 -7.31 -20.30
N GLY A 171 -23.07 -7.04 -21.49
CA GLY A 171 -23.70 -5.76 -21.84
C GLY A 171 -22.73 -4.58 -21.98
N LEU A 172 -21.41 -4.82 -21.82
CA LEU A 172 -20.39 -3.77 -21.94
C LEU A 172 -19.91 -3.65 -23.37
N ASP A 173 -20.50 -2.79 -24.15
CA ASP A 173 -20.08 -2.48 -25.52
C ASP A 173 -19.45 -1.09 -25.67
N SER A 174 -18.85 -0.82 -26.81
CA SER A 174 -18.13 0.44 -27.06
C SER A 174 -19.04 1.68 -27.06
N SER A 175 -20.35 1.55 -27.17
CA SER A 175 -21.28 2.68 -27.09
C SER A 175 -21.30 3.30 -25.69
N LEU A 176 -21.07 2.49 -24.65
CA LEU A 176 -21.01 2.95 -23.26
C LEU A 176 -19.84 3.90 -22.98
N LEU A 177 -18.75 3.85 -23.76
CA LEU A 177 -17.67 4.82 -23.65
C LEU A 177 -18.09 6.21 -24.16
N HIS A 178 -19.05 6.27 -25.10
CA HIS A 178 -19.55 7.52 -25.65
C HIS A 178 -20.71 8.11 -24.82
N SER A 179 -21.55 7.26 -24.23
CA SER A 179 -22.64 7.67 -23.34
C SER A 179 -22.18 7.85 -21.88
N GLY A 180 -21.00 7.29 -21.52
CA GLY A 180 -20.38 7.46 -20.21
C GLY A 180 -19.79 8.85 -20.02
N GLN A 181 -19.55 9.21 -18.77
CA GLN A 181 -18.87 10.46 -18.42
C GLN A 181 -17.37 10.32 -18.52
N PHE A 182 -16.75 11.03 -19.45
CA PHE A 182 -15.30 11.09 -19.61
C PHE A 182 -14.70 12.21 -18.77
N ASP A 183 -13.75 11.86 -17.91
CA ASP A 183 -12.96 12.83 -17.16
C ASP A 183 -11.64 13.12 -17.87
N SER A 184 -11.51 14.32 -18.43
CA SER A 184 -10.30 14.73 -19.17
C SER A 184 -9.05 14.87 -18.29
N ALA A 185 -9.21 15.06 -16.98
CA ALA A 185 -8.09 15.22 -16.06
C ALA A 185 -7.39 13.87 -15.76
N THR A 186 -8.15 12.79 -15.73
CA THR A 186 -7.63 11.45 -15.41
C THR A 186 -7.70 10.48 -16.59
N GLY A 187 -8.45 10.78 -17.63
CA GLY A 187 -8.72 9.87 -18.76
C GLY A 187 -9.67 8.74 -18.44
N ILE A 188 -10.36 8.81 -17.30
CA ILE A 188 -11.29 7.77 -16.83
C ILE A 188 -12.69 8.04 -17.38
N VAL A 189 -13.41 6.96 -17.72
CA VAL A 189 -14.83 6.99 -18.06
C VAL A 189 -15.62 6.34 -16.93
N ARG A 190 -16.63 7.04 -16.42
CA ARG A 190 -17.65 6.45 -15.56
C ARG A 190 -18.75 5.88 -16.46
N LEU A 191 -18.99 4.56 -16.35
CA LEU A 191 -19.95 3.86 -17.20
C LEU A 191 -21.39 4.14 -16.75
N PRO A 192 -22.33 4.32 -17.70
CA PRO A 192 -23.76 4.46 -17.42
C PRO A 192 -24.37 3.07 -17.19
N LEU A 193 -24.08 2.44 -16.05
CA LEU A 193 -24.58 1.09 -15.73
C LEU A 193 -26.11 1.03 -15.67
N LEU A 194 -26.77 2.15 -15.42
CA LEU A 194 -28.23 2.22 -15.48
C LEU A 194 -28.74 1.83 -16.87
N ASP A 195 -28.13 2.35 -17.95
CA ASP A 195 -28.53 2.02 -19.33
C ASP A 195 -28.41 0.51 -19.61
N VAL A 196 -27.36 -0.11 -19.06
CA VAL A 196 -27.17 -1.57 -19.17
C VAL A 196 -28.32 -2.32 -18.47
N LEU A 197 -28.62 -1.95 -17.22
CA LEU A 197 -29.68 -2.58 -16.43
C LEU A 197 -31.09 -2.36 -17.04
N LEU A 198 -31.34 -1.17 -17.56
CA LEU A 198 -32.60 -0.85 -18.29
C LEU A 198 -32.72 -1.68 -19.57
N THR A 199 -31.62 -1.78 -20.35
CA THR A 199 -31.59 -2.55 -21.61
C THR A 199 -31.77 -4.04 -21.37
N LEU A 200 -31.16 -4.58 -20.34
CA LEU A 200 -31.32 -5.98 -19.93
C LEU A 200 -32.71 -6.29 -19.37
N GLY A 201 -33.48 -5.27 -18.97
CA GLY A 201 -34.77 -5.44 -18.34
C GLY A 201 -34.70 -6.17 -17.01
N SER A 202 -33.71 -5.78 -16.18
CA SER A 202 -33.53 -6.38 -14.86
C SER A 202 -34.79 -6.20 -14.00
N THR A 203 -35.23 -7.28 -13.36
CA THR A 203 -36.37 -7.29 -12.44
C THR A 203 -35.98 -7.05 -10.99
N ILE A 204 -34.70 -6.73 -10.76
CA ILE A 204 -34.21 -6.42 -9.41
C ILE A 204 -34.95 -5.18 -8.87
N PRO A 205 -35.50 -5.25 -7.65
CA PRO A 205 -36.11 -4.10 -7.01
C PRO A 205 -35.09 -2.98 -6.76
N VAL A 206 -35.47 -1.74 -7.06
CA VAL A 206 -34.64 -0.55 -6.91
C VAL A 206 -34.91 0.08 -5.55
N GLY A 207 -33.88 0.24 -4.72
CA GLY A 207 -33.98 0.86 -3.39
C GLY A 207 -34.26 -0.09 -2.23
N GLY A 208 -34.64 -1.34 -2.49
CA GLY A 208 -34.88 -2.37 -1.47
C GLY A 208 -35.63 -3.59 -2.02
N ASP A 209 -35.56 -4.74 -1.34
CA ASP A 209 -36.09 -6.01 -1.85
C ASP A 209 -37.60 -6.04 -2.06
N ASP A 210 -38.32 -5.23 -1.33
CA ASP A 210 -39.79 -5.09 -1.37
C ASP A 210 -40.24 -3.85 -2.14
N SER A 211 -39.30 -3.14 -2.81
CA SER A 211 -39.66 -2.00 -3.67
C SER A 211 -40.48 -2.44 -4.85
N SER A 212 -41.57 -1.69 -5.14
CA SER A 212 -42.37 -1.86 -6.34
C SER A 212 -41.69 -1.31 -7.59
N VAL A 213 -40.64 -0.48 -7.43
CA VAL A 213 -39.83 0.04 -8.52
C VAL A 213 -38.75 -0.97 -8.89
N THR A 214 -38.71 -1.35 -10.16
CA THR A 214 -37.68 -2.23 -10.75
C THR A 214 -37.04 -1.55 -11.95
N TYR A 215 -35.92 -2.07 -12.48
CA TYR A 215 -35.33 -1.53 -13.71
C TYR A 215 -36.27 -1.66 -14.91
N VAL A 216 -37.17 -2.65 -14.92
CA VAL A 216 -38.24 -2.75 -15.92
C VAL A 216 -39.22 -1.57 -15.82
N SER A 217 -39.63 -1.22 -14.59
CA SER A 217 -40.53 -0.07 -14.39
C SER A 217 -39.84 1.26 -14.64
N LEU A 218 -38.57 1.40 -14.26
CA LEU A 218 -37.75 2.57 -14.61
C LEU A 218 -37.63 2.72 -16.13
N ARG A 219 -37.38 1.64 -16.87
CA ARG A 219 -37.35 1.67 -18.34
C ARG A 219 -38.66 2.15 -18.91
N ALA A 220 -39.79 1.68 -18.39
CA ALA A 220 -41.09 2.17 -18.83
C ALA A 220 -41.26 3.67 -18.54
N ALA A 221 -40.72 4.17 -17.43
CA ALA A 221 -40.78 5.57 -17.04
C ALA A 221 -39.86 6.49 -17.87
N THR A 222 -38.88 5.95 -18.61
CA THR A 222 -38.06 6.74 -19.56
C THR A 222 -38.72 6.96 -20.92
N ASP A 223 -39.93 6.46 -21.14
CA ASP A 223 -40.65 6.69 -22.40
C ASP A 223 -40.92 8.20 -22.59
N PRO A 224 -40.62 8.77 -23.77
CA PRO A 224 -40.84 10.21 -24.03
C PRO A 224 -42.26 10.71 -23.79
N SER A 225 -43.24 9.82 -23.74
CA SER A 225 -44.64 10.19 -23.40
C SER A 225 -44.82 10.60 -21.93
N HIS A 226 -43.83 10.31 -21.07
CA HIS A 226 -43.81 10.69 -19.66
C HIS A 226 -43.04 11.99 -19.37
N LEU A 227 -42.50 12.66 -20.41
CA LEU A 227 -41.87 13.96 -20.24
C LEU A 227 -42.88 15.00 -19.74
N ALA A 228 -42.49 15.74 -18.72
CA ALA A 228 -43.24 16.93 -18.31
C ALA A 228 -43.07 18.03 -19.34
N HIS A 229 -44.11 18.84 -19.52
CA HIS A 229 -44.14 19.96 -20.44
C HIS A 229 -44.34 21.28 -19.69
N LEU A 230 -43.37 22.19 -19.82
CA LEU A 230 -43.43 23.51 -19.18
C LEU A 230 -43.49 24.60 -20.23
N GLN A 231 -44.45 25.54 -20.06
CA GLN A 231 -44.51 26.74 -20.87
C GLN A 231 -43.50 27.75 -20.38
N LEU A 232 -42.50 28.05 -21.21
CA LEU A 232 -41.39 28.97 -20.87
C LEU A 232 -41.38 30.14 -21.86
N ALA A 233 -41.26 31.35 -21.35
CA ALA A 233 -41.08 32.55 -22.19
C ALA A 233 -39.72 32.55 -22.89
N GLN A 234 -38.71 32.00 -22.24
CA GLN A 234 -37.37 31.73 -22.78
C GLN A 234 -36.95 30.33 -22.30
N PRO A 235 -36.38 29.48 -23.17
CA PRO A 235 -35.84 28.21 -22.73
C PRO A 235 -34.61 28.43 -21.85
N THR A 236 -34.68 27.95 -20.61
CA THR A 236 -33.56 27.84 -19.68
C THR A 236 -33.27 26.37 -19.44
N GLU A 237 -32.03 26.04 -19.18
CA GLU A 237 -31.62 24.67 -18.90
C GLU A 237 -32.34 24.12 -17.65
N THR A 238 -32.47 24.96 -16.63
CA THR A 238 -33.21 24.67 -15.41
C THR A 238 -34.21 25.78 -15.09
N THR A 239 -35.37 25.42 -14.56
CA THR A 239 -36.40 26.36 -14.13
C THR A 239 -37.02 25.93 -12.81
N GLU A 240 -37.07 26.84 -11.83
CA GLU A 240 -37.72 26.58 -10.55
C GLU A 240 -39.24 26.52 -10.73
N THR A 241 -39.88 25.51 -10.17
CA THR A 241 -41.31 25.26 -10.18
C THR A 241 -41.85 25.05 -8.77
N ALA A 242 -43.15 24.93 -8.58
CA ALA A 242 -43.74 24.63 -7.27
C ALA A 242 -43.35 23.25 -6.74
N ASP A 243 -43.03 22.29 -7.64
CA ASP A 243 -42.76 20.89 -7.30
C ASP A 243 -41.24 20.57 -7.23
N GLY A 244 -40.38 21.53 -7.61
CA GLY A 244 -38.92 21.36 -7.64
C GLY A 244 -38.28 22.10 -8.81
N ILE A 245 -37.18 21.53 -9.33
CA ILE A 245 -36.42 22.11 -10.44
C ILE A 245 -36.73 21.33 -11.72
N PHE A 246 -37.34 21.98 -12.68
CA PHE A 246 -37.55 21.44 -14.03
C PHE A 246 -36.24 21.53 -14.83
N VAL A 247 -35.79 20.42 -15.39
CA VAL A 247 -34.61 20.29 -16.27
C VAL A 247 -35.12 20.04 -17.69
N SER A 248 -34.76 20.94 -18.61
CA SER A 248 -35.20 20.87 -19.99
C SER A 248 -34.30 19.94 -20.81
N GLU A 249 -34.87 18.93 -21.44
CA GLU A 249 -34.21 18.11 -22.45
C GLU A 249 -34.31 18.67 -23.85
N SER A 250 -35.44 19.30 -24.13
CA SER A 250 -35.69 19.94 -25.42
C SER A 250 -36.61 21.14 -25.26
N ALA A 251 -36.38 22.18 -26.03
CA ALA A 251 -37.21 23.38 -26.04
C ALA A 251 -37.58 23.76 -27.48
N SER A 252 -38.89 24.00 -27.74
CA SER A 252 -39.38 24.41 -29.04
C SER A 252 -40.57 25.36 -28.86
N HIS A 253 -40.51 26.54 -29.50
CA HIS A 253 -41.63 27.49 -29.61
C HIS A 253 -42.34 27.84 -28.28
N GLY A 254 -41.55 28.07 -27.21
CA GLY A 254 -42.10 28.48 -25.91
C GLY A 254 -42.58 27.33 -25.01
N THR A 255 -42.38 26.08 -25.43
CA THR A 255 -42.63 24.89 -24.61
C THR A 255 -41.35 24.10 -24.46
N ALA A 256 -40.97 23.75 -23.23
CA ALA A 256 -39.89 22.86 -22.94
C ALA A 256 -40.43 21.50 -22.49
N ALA A 257 -39.82 20.43 -22.96
CA ALA A 257 -40.07 19.08 -22.47
C ALA A 257 -38.85 18.61 -21.66
N GLY A 258 -39.09 17.93 -20.56
CA GLY A 258 -38.02 17.47 -19.66
C GLY A 258 -38.57 16.82 -18.40
N HIS A 259 -37.80 16.81 -17.36
CA HIS A 259 -38.15 16.18 -16.08
C HIS A 259 -38.03 17.17 -14.92
N THR A 260 -38.85 16.96 -13.88
CA THR A 260 -38.79 17.74 -12.64
C THR A 260 -38.01 16.96 -11.59
N ILE A 261 -36.98 17.58 -11.02
CA ILE A 261 -36.26 17.07 -9.87
C ILE A 261 -36.94 17.64 -8.62
N PRO A 262 -37.56 16.82 -7.76
CA PRO A 262 -38.18 17.28 -6.52
C PRO A 262 -37.18 17.98 -5.60
N THR A 263 -37.63 18.93 -4.79
CA THR A 263 -36.75 19.74 -3.91
C THR A 263 -35.86 18.91 -3.00
N SER A 264 -36.38 17.80 -2.45
CA SER A 264 -35.57 16.89 -1.59
C SER A 264 -34.45 16.21 -2.35
N ILE A 265 -34.70 15.72 -3.57
CA ILE A 265 -33.65 15.15 -4.44
C ILE A 265 -32.71 16.26 -4.91
N TRP A 266 -33.24 17.45 -5.28
CA TRP A 266 -32.41 18.58 -5.69
C TRP A 266 -31.42 19.01 -4.62
N THR A 267 -31.86 19.09 -3.36
CA THR A 267 -31.00 19.41 -2.23
C THR A 267 -29.84 18.39 -2.09
N TYR A 268 -30.14 17.11 -2.33
CA TYR A 268 -29.14 16.04 -2.27
C TYR A 268 -28.13 16.15 -3.44
N VAL A 269 -28.60 16.22 -4.67
CA VAL A 269 -27.74 16.19 -5.86
C VAL A 269 -26.90 17.46 -6.05
N THR A 270 -27.33 18.60 -5.50
CA THR A 270 -26.56 19.86 -5.53
C THR A 270 -25.63 20.05 -4.35
N ASN A 271 -25.60 19.11 -3.39
CA ASN A 271 -24.67 19.18 -2.26
C ASN A 271 -23.23 19.00 -2.76
N SER A 272 -22.39 20.01 -2.57
CA SER A 272 -21.00 20.04 -3.05
C SER A 272 -20.09 18.95 -2.44
N THR A 273 -20.48 18.36 -1.31
CA THR A 273 -19.78 17.20 -0.74
C THR A 273 -20.07 15.91 -1.53
N ILE A 274 -21.26 15.82 -2.13
CA ILE A 274 -21.71 14.66 -2.91
C ILE A 274 -21.37 14.85 -4.38
N ALA A 275 -21.55 16.07 -4.88
CA ALA A 275 -21.32 16.47 -6.26
C ALA A 275 -20.27 17.60 -6.35
N PRO A 276 -18.98 17.33 -6.08
CA PRO A 276 -17.94 18.36 -6.08
C PRO A 276 -17.75 19.05 -7.43
N ASP A 277 -18.04 18.36 -8.53
CA ASP A 277 -17.94 18.88 -9.91
C ASP A 277 -19.27 19.45 -10.43
N GLY A 278 -20.29 19.52 -9.57
CA GLY A 278 -21.66 19.89 -9.93
C GLY A 278 -22.56 18.69 -10.19
N TRP A 279 -23.87 18.90 -10.10
CA TRP A 279 -24.83 17.81 -10.15
C TRP A 279 -24.90 17.14 -11.53
N GLN A 280 -24.80 17.91 -12.63
CA GLN A 280 -24.87 17.39 -14.00
C GLN A 280 -23.67 16.48 -14.30
N ASP A 281 -22.47 16.91 -13.91
CA ASP A 281 -21.26 16.12 -14.10
C ASP A 281 -21.25 14.87 -13.20
N THR A 282 -21.95 14.94 -12.06
CA THR A 282 -21.96 13.83 -11.09
C THR A 282 -23.06 12.81 -11.39
N PHE A 283 -24.26 13.25 -11.73
CA PHE A 283 -25.43 12.38 -11.88
C PHE A 283 -25.91 12.26 -13.33
N GLY A 284 -25.53 13.20 -14.18
CA GLY A 284 -26.16 13.38 -15.51
C GLY A 284 -27.55 14.02 -15.42
N ASN A 285 -28.22 14.16 -16.57
CA ASN A 285 -29.58 14.64 -16.59
C ASN A 285 -30.57 13.60 -16.04
N PRO A 286 -31.71 14.04 -15.45
CA PRO A 286 -32.76 13.12 -15.04
C PRO A 286 -33.35 12.41 -16.26
N LEU A 287 -33.64 11.12 -16.14
CA LEU A 287 -34.23 10.26 -17.18
C LEU A 287 -35.70 9.94 -16.90
N THR A 288 -36.16 10.19 -15.68
CA THR A 288 -37.55 9.93 -15.26
C THR A 288 -38.06 11.06 -14.37
N GLU A 289 -39.37 11.17 -14.25
CA GLU A 289 -39.95 11.79 -13.07
C GLU A 289 -39.61 10.96 -11.82
N ALA A 290 -39.69 11.58 -10.65
CA ALA A 290 -39.50 10.86 -9.41
C ALA A 290 -40.64 9.88 -9.12
N LEU A 291 -40.33 8.67 -8.73
CA LEU A 291 -41.25 7.59 -8.40
C LEU A 291 -41.29 7.34 -6.90
N THR A 292 -42.47 7.17 -6.33
CA THR A 292 -42.59 6.78 -4.92
C THR A 292 -42.66 5.27 -4.78
N THR A 293 -41.98 4.74 -3.78
CA THR A 293 -42.05 3.32 -3.40
C THR A 293 -41.89 3.16 -1.90
N THR A 294 -42.11 1.97 -1.39
CA THR A 294 -41.75 1.59 -0.04
C THR A 294 -40.60 0.61 -0.09
N ALA A 295 -39.68 0.66 0.88
CA ALA A 295 -38.63 -0.30 1.02
C ALA A 295 -38.37 -0.61 2.50
N THR A 296 -37.93 -1.82 2.80
CA THR A 296 -37.50 -2.19 4.15
C THR A 296 -36.02 -1.84 4.33
N ILE A 297 -35.74 -0.90 5.24
CA ILE A 297 -34.39 -0.45 5.59
C ILE A 297 -34.16 -0.74 7.07
N ASN A 298 -33.12 -1.50 7.41
CA ASN A 298 -32.82 -1.89 8.80
C ASN A 298 -34.02 -2.54 9.54
N GLY A 299 -34.89 -3.23 8.81
CA GLY A 299 -36.06 -3.91 9.37
C GLY A 299 -37.29 -3.02 9.60
N ALA A 300 -37.24 -1.76 9.22
CA ALA A 300 -38.37 -0.83 9.19
C ALA A 300 -38.81 -0.52 7.76
N SER A 301 -40.10 -0.31 7.54
CA SER A 301 -40.63 0.12 6.24
C SER A 301 -40.47 1.62 6.10
N HIS A 302 -39.91 2.09 5.00
CA HIS A 302 -39.65 3.49 4.67
C HIS A 302 -40.34 3.87 3.37
N HIS A 303 -40.79 5.12 3.25
CA HIS A 303 -41.29 5.68 2.01
C HIS A 303 -40.13 6.37 1.27
N LEU A 304 -39.88 5.91 0.06
CA LEU A 304 -38.77 6.41 -0.76
C LEU A 304 -39.30 7.21 -1.96
N LEU A 305 -38.54 8.26 -2.28
CA LEU A 305 -38.66 8.97 -3.55
C LEU A 305 -37.45 8.62 -4.40
N VAL A 306 -37.66 7.93 -5.53
CA VAL A 306 -36.58 7.41 -6.40
C VAL A 306 -36.62 8.12 -7.73
N GLN A 307 -35.46 8.62 -8.20
CA GLN A 307 -35.33 9.22 -9.54
C GLN A 307 -34.08 8.69 -10.25
N ALA A 308 -34.26 8.32 -11.50
CA ALA A 308 -33.20 7.88 -12.37
C ALA A 308 -32.53 9.06 -13.07
N PHE A 309 -31.19 9.08 -13.07
CA PHE A 309 -30.32 9.99 -13.80
C PHE A 309 -29.42 9.20 -14.73
N ALA A 310 -28.83 9.83 -15.74
CA ALA A 310 -28.03 9.15 -16.75
C ALA A 310 -26.87 8.35 -16.17
N LEU A 311 -26.26 8.77 -15.05
CA LEU A 311 -25.10 8.14 -14.44
C LEU A 311 -25.38 7.53 -13.07
N ALA A 312 -26.57 7.71 -12.51
CA ALA A 312 -26.92 7.22 -11.19
C ALA A 312 -28.43 7.11 -11.00
N THR A 313 -28.85 6.34 -10.02
CA THR A 313 -30.21 6.40 -9.47
C THR A 313 -30.11 6.93 -8.05
N VAL A 314 -30.90 7.92 -7.72
CA VAL A 314 -30.94 8.56 -6.40
C VAL A 314 -32.22 8.20 -5.70
N ALA A 315 -32.16 7.86 -4.43
CA ALA A 315 -33.31 7.73 -3.56
C ALA A 315 -33.20 8.69 -2.37
N VAL A 316 -34.35 9.20 -1.94
CA VAL A 316 -34.51 10.02 -0.75
C VAL A 316 -35.53 9.33 0.15
N ASP A 317 -35.17 9.15 1.42
CA ASP A 317 -36.04 8.60 2.45
C ASP A 317 -36.93 9.72 2.98
N LEU A 318 -38.24 9.56 2.82
CA LEU A 318 -39.23 10.57 3.23
C LEU A 318 -39.63 10.42 4.71
N ASP A 319 -39.24 9.32 5.35
CA ASP A 319 -39.52 9.02 6.77
C ASP A 319 -38.32 9.31 7.69
N ASP A 320 -37.15 9.66 7.10
CA ASP A 320 -35.93 9.98 7.82
C ASP A 320 -35.51 11.43 7.55
N ASP A 321 -35.87 12.33 8.44
CA ASP A 321 -35.56 13.77 8.35
C ASP A 321 -34.11 14.10 8.68
N GLY A 322 -33.23 13.13 8.86
CA GLY A 322 -31.84 13.38 9.19
C GLY A 322 -31.63 14.28 10.43
N ASP A 323 -30.39 14.51 10.79
CA ASP A 323 -30.03 15.40 11.93
C ASP A 323 -30.26 16.91 11.64
N ASP A 324 -30.45 17.28 10.40
CA ASP A 324 -30.65 18.67 9.93
C ASP A 324 -32.10 18.96 9.50
N GLY A 325 -32.99 18.01 9.69
CA GLY A 325 -34.39 18.13 9.31
C GLY A 325 -34.63 18.08 7.80
N GLN A 326 -33.67 17.56 7.02
CA GLN A 326 -33.81 17.30 5.61
C GLN A 326 -33.88 15.78 5.35
N PRO A 327 -34.69 15.32 4.40
CA PRO A 327 -34.76 13.91 4.04
C PRO A 327 -33.39 13.34 3.65
N THR A 328 -33.07 12.16 4.17
CA THR A 328 -31.79 11.48 3.91
C THR A 328 -31.77 10.94 2.48
N GLY A 329 -30.78 11.36 1.68
CA GLY A 329 -30.58 10.91 0.30
C GLY A 329 -29.42 9.94 0.13
N SER A 330 -29.46 9.13 -0.94
CA SER A 330 -28.43 8.14 -1.24
C SER A 330 -28.37 7.80 -2.73
N VAL A 331 -27.16 7.49 -3.24
CA VAL A 331 -26.97 6.87 -4.55
C VAL A 331 -27.23 5.37 -4.42
N LEU A 332 -28.04 4.83 -5.31
CA LEU A 332 -28.40 3.41 -5.29
C LEU A 332 -27.33 2.52 -5.91
N PRO A 333 -27.26 1.23 -5.53
CA PRO A 333 -26.12 0.36 -5.80
C PRO A 333 -26.13 -0.26 -7.20
N LEU A 334 -26.05 0.56 -8.26
CA LEU A 334 -26.07 0.12 -9.66
C LEU A 334 -25.01 -0.94 -10.00
N GLY A 335 -23.81 -0.81 -9.46
CA GLY A 335 -22.74 -1.78 -9.73
C GLY A 335 -23.00 -3.14 -9.07
N ARG A 336 -23.59 -3.13 -7.88
CA ARG A 336 -24.08 -4.34 -7.21
C ARG A 336 -25.16 -5.01 -8.04
N ASP A 337 -26.18 -4.26 -8.46
CA ASP A 337 -27.31 -4.77 -9.20
C ASP A 337 -26.91 -5.27 -10.60
N TYR A 338 -25.89 -4.64 -11.20
CA TYR A 338 -25.24 -5.11 -12.42
C TYR A 338 -24.62 -6.51 -12.22
N LEU A 339 -23.77 -6.68 -11.20
CA LEU A 339 -23.13 -7.97 -10.90
C LEU A 339 -24.15 -9.05 -10.51
N GLU A 340 -25.24 -8.67 -9.85
CA GLU A 340 -26.32 -9.58 -9.49
C GLU A 340 -27.13 -10.05 -10.70
N THR A 341 -27.34 -9.16 -11.68
CA THR A 341 -28.06 -9.47 -12.92
C THR A 341 -27.25 -10.37 -13.84
N LEU A 342 -25.94 -10.11 -13.99
CA LEU A 342 -25.10 -10.74 -15.01
C LEU A 342 -24.10 -11.76 -14.46
N GLY A 343 -23.84 -11.74 -13.17
CA GLY A 343 -22.82 -12.60 -12.56
C GLY A 343 -21.38 -12.10 -12.80
N PRO A 344 -20.38 -13.00 -12.78
CA PRO A 344 -18.99 -12.63 -12.96
C PRO A 344 -18.75 -11.94 -14.31
N PRO A 345 -18.04 -10.80 -14.31
CA PRO A 345 -17.76 -10.06 -15.55
C PRO A 345 -16.93 -10.88 -16.53
N THR A 346 -17.15 -10.64 -17.82
CA THR A 346 -16.32 -11.19 -18.89
C THR A 346 -14.95 -10.50 -18.91
N VAL A 347 -13.89 -11.29 -18.79
CA VAL A 347 -12.51 -10.80 -18.77
C VAL A 347 -11.84 -11.07 -20.11
N VAL A 348 -11.29 -10.05 -20.73
CA VAL A 348 -10.50 -10.14 -21.96
C VAL A 348 -9.02 -10.06 -21.58
N VAL A 349 -8.25 -11.09 -21.88
CA VAL A 349 -6.83 -11.17 -21.50
C VAL A 349 -5.96 -11.26 -22.76
N PRO A 350 -5.50 -10.14 -23.33
CA PRO A 350 -4.56 -10.19 -24.44
C PRO A 350 -3.21 -10.74 -23.98
N THR A 351 -2.70 -11.73 -24.69
CA THR A 351 -1.38 -12.32 -24.42
C THR A 351 -0.28 -11.27 -24.57
N GLY A 352 0.64 -11.23 -23.61
CA GLY A 352 1.78 -10.30 -23.62
C GLY A 352 1.47 -8.92 -23.04
N THR A 353 0.25 -8.67 -22.55
CA THR A 353 -0.05 -7.43 -21.84
C THR A 353 0.79 -7.35 -20.58
N ASN A 354 1.55 -6.26 -20.43
CA ASN A 354 2.32 -6.00 -19.23
C ASN A 354 1.43 -5.45 -18.12
N VAL A 355 1.60 -6.02 -16.95
CA VAL A 355 0.97 -5.58 -15.69
C VAL A 355 2.02 -5.58 -14.59
N TRP A 356 1.72 -4.92 -13.49
CA TRP A 356 2.65 -4.80 -12.34
C TRP A 356 1.95 -5.20 -11.06
N LEU A 357 2.71 -5.76 -10.12
CA LEU A 357 2.20 -6.04 -8.79
C LEU A 357 2.10 -4.75 -7.96
N THR A 358 1.00 -4.60 -7.24
CA THR A 358 0.75 -3.47 -6.32
C THR A 358 1.25 -3.77 -4.91
N SER A 359 1.48 -5.03 -4.59
CA SER A 359 1.94 -5.54 -3.29
C SER A 359 2.71 -6.85 -3.46
N ASN A 360 3.23 -7.39 -2.36
CA ASN A 360 3.86 -8.72 -2.38
C ASN A 360 2.83 -9.80 -2.68
N ALA A 361 3.15 -10.69 -3.61
CA ALA A 361 2.30 -11.77 -4.06
C ALA A 361 3.09 -13.08 -4.24
N ALA A 362 2.48 -14.19 -3.85
CA ALA A 362 2.91 -15.50 -4.30
C ALA A 362 2.30 -15.76 -5.68
N ILE A 363 3.13 -15.98 -6.68
CA ILE A 363 2.69 -16.50 -7.99
C ILE A 363 2.55 -17.99 -7.82
N VAL A 364 1.34 -18.50 -7.94
CA VAL A 364 1.00 -19.89 -7.59
C VAL A 364 0.82 -20.77 -8.84
N ASP A 365 0.96 -22.08 -8.69
CA ASP A 365 0.87 -23.02 -9.82
C ASP A 365 -0.54 -23.14 -10.38
N THR A 366 -1.56 -22.96 -9.52
CA THR A 366 -2.97 -23.01 -9.89
C THR A 366 -3.75 -21.89 -9.21
N PRO A 367 -4.86 -21.38 -9.79
CA PRO A 367 -5.70 -20.38 -9.15
C PRO A 367 -6.15 -20.82 -7.76
N GLY A 368 -5.94 -19.96 -6.73
CA GLY A 368 -6.26 -20.30 -5.35
C GLY A 368 -5.36 -21.36 -4.70
N GLY A 369 -4.32 -21.81 -5.38
CA GLY A 369 -3.37 -22.78 -4.85
C GLY A 369 -2.51 -22.21 -3.73
N SER A 370 -1.95 -23.10 -2.90
CA SER A 370 -1.04 -22.75 -1.80
C SER A 370 0.44 -22.95 -2.13
N VAL A 371 0.75 -23.55 -3.29
CA VAL A 371 2.13 -23.79 -3.74
C VAL A 371 2.58 -22.61 -4.57
N ALA A 372 3.51 -21.83 -4.04
CA ALA A 372 4.11 -20.73 -4.78
C ALA A 372 5.18 -21.24 -5.75
N SER A 373 5.10 -20.81 -7.01
CA SER A 373 6.18 -20.95 -7.98
C SER A 373 7.31 -19.96 -7.69
N VAL A 374 6.93 -18.75 -7.25
CA VAL A 374 7.85 -17.66 -6.89
C VAL A 374 7.12 -16.61 -6.05
N HIS A 375 7.86 -15.91 -5.19
CA HIS A 375 7.37 -14.72 -4.49
C HIS A 375 7.89 -13.46 -5.20
N LEU A 376 6.97 -12.64 -5.69
CA LEU A 376 7.26 -11.33 -6.29
C LEU A 376 6.61 -10.25 -5.44
N GLY A 377 7.16 -9.05 -5.50
CA GLY A 377 6.69 -7.93 -4.70
C GLY A 377 6.23 -6.74 -5.53
N GLN A 378 5.91 -5.66 -4.84
CA GLN A 378 5.46 -4.42 -5.45
C GLN A 378 6.37 -3.99 -6.60
N ASN A 379 5.78 -3.44 -7.66
CA ASN A 379 6.42 -2.97 -8.90
C ASN A 379 7.03 -4.07 -9.78
N SER A 380 6.95 -5.35 -9.40
CA SER A 380 7.41 -6.44 -10.27
C SER A 380 6.56 -6.54 -11.53
N PRO A 381 7.17 -6.55 -12.71
CA PRO A 381 6.45 -6.72 -13.97
C PRO A 381 6.04 -8.17 -14.18
N LEU A 382 4.83 -8.34 -14.70
CA LEU A 382 4.28 -9.60 -15.16
C LEU A 382 3.77 -9.43 -16.60
N ALA A 383 3.79 -10.49 -17.39
CA ALA A 383 3.13 -10.52 -18.69
C ALA A 383 1.95 -11.48 -18.65
N LEU A 384 0.75 -11.03 -19.00
CA LEU A 384 -0.44 -11.87 -19.06
C LEU A 384 -0.29 -12.93 -20.15
N SER A 385 -0.70 -14.18 -19.88
CA SER A 385 -0.54 -15.29 -20.81
C SER A 385 -1.81 -15.62 -21.63
N GLY A 386 -2.85 -14.79 -21.51
CA GLY A 386 -4.09 -14.97 -22.27
C GLY A 386 -5.19 -15.74 -21.54
N GLN A 387 -5.00 -16.09 -20.29
CA GLN A 387 -5.99 -16.83 -19.50
C GLN A 387 -6.33 -16.11 -18.19
N SER A 388 -7.58 -16.23 -17.77
CA SER A 388 -8.06 -15.79 -16.47
C SER A 388 -9.10 -16.77 -15.92
N GLN A 389 -9.27 -16.76 -14.61
CA GLN A 389 -10.26 -17.62 -13.94
C GLN A 389 -10.85 -16.91 -12.72
N TRP A 390 -12.17 -16.90 -12.62
CA TRP A 390 -12.89 -16.58 -11.40
C TRP A 390 -12.95 -17.81 -10.49
N LEU A 391 -12.51 -17.66 -9.24
CA LEU A 391 -12.57 -18.70 -8.23
C LEU A 391 -13.05 -18.09 -6.91
N SER A 392 -14.22 -18.50 -6.43
CA SER A 392 -14.80 -18.01 -5.18
C SER A 392 -14.83 -16.47 -5.08
N GLY A 393 -15.17 -15.78 -6.17
CA GLY A 393 -15.23 -14.32 -6.24
C GLY A 393 -13.89 -13.60 -6.44
N ALA A 394 -12.77 -14.30 -6.37
CA ALA A 394 -11.47 -13.77 -6.70
C ALA A 394 -11.14 -14.06 -8.17
N LEU A 395 -10.65 -13.05 -8.89
CA LEU A 395 -10.12 -13.21 -10.24
C LEU A 395 -8.63 -13.53 -10.18
N TRP A 396 -8.21 -14.48 -10.99
CA TRP A 396 -6.82 -14.89 -11.17
C TRP A 396 -6.40 -14.73 -12.63
N TYR A 397 -5.18 -14.21 -12.84
CA TYR A 397 -4.55 -14.14 -14.16
C TYR A 397 -3.42 -15.15 -14.28
N ALA A 398 -3.42 -15.91 -15.37
CA ALA A 398 -2.23 -16.66 -15.76
C ALA A 398 -1.18 -15.68 -16.30
N THR A 399 0.03 -15.75 -15.74
CA THR A 399 1.11 -14.78 -15.97
C THR A 399 2.42 -15.48 -16.26
N ASN A 400 3.28 -14.79 -17.00
CA ASN A 400 4.69 -15.09 -17.12
C ASN A 400 5.48 -14.05 -16.33
N TRP A 401 6.51 -14.46 -15.64
CA TRP A 401 7.39 -13.60 -14.87
C TRP A 401 8.85 -13.82 -15.27
N LYS A 402 9.67 -12.80 -15.03
CA LYS A 402 11.12 -12.84 -15.23
C LYS A 402 11.82 -12.06 -14.12
N SER A 403 12.88 -12.63 -13.57
CA SER A 403 13.74 -11.98 -12.58
C SER A 403 15.18 -12.43 -12.81
N LEU A 404 16.09 -11.49 -13.01
CA LEU A 404 17.51 -11.73 -13.35
C LEU A 404 17.68 -12.82 -14.41
N LYS A 405 18.08 -14.02 -14.02
CA LYS A 405 18.31 -15.18 -14.89
C LYS A 405 17.17 -16.21 -14.85
N LEU A 406 16.19 -15.99 -13.98
CA LEU A 406 15.06 -16.89 -13.79
C LEU A 406 13.82 -16.36 -14.53
N SER A 407 13.02 -17.29 -14.98
CA SER A 407 11.70 -17.01 -15.55
C SER A 407 10.78 -18.21 -15.33
N GLY A 408 9.50 -17.95 -15.33
CA GLY A 408 8.50 -18.98 -15.18
C GLY A 408 7.10 -18.47 -15.49
N SER A 409 6.13 -19.31 -15.20
CA SER A 409 4.72 -18.99 -15.32
C SER A 409 3.98 -19.38 -14.04
N GLY A 410 2.78 -18.84 -13.87
CA GLY A 410 1.92 -19.14 -12.74
C GLY A 410 0.71 -18.23 -12.72
N TRP A 411 0.00 -18.20 -11.61
CA TRP A 411 -1.22 -17.41 -11.45
C TRP A 411 -1.04 -16.34 -10.39
N ALA A 412 -1.42 -15.12 -10.74
CA ALA A 412 -1.45 -13.97 -9.84
C ALA A 412 -2.90 -13.56 -9.51
N PRO A 413 -3.22 -13.20 -8.26
CA PRO A 413 -4.54 -12.65 -7.94
C PRO A 413 -4.70 -11.26 -8.56
N ALA A 414 -5.80 -11.02 -9.26
CA ALA A 414 -6.07 -9.75 -9.94
C ALA A 414 -6.11 -8.56 -8.97
N SER A 415 -6.51 -8.78 -7.70
CA SER A 415 -6.51 -7.74 -6.65
C SER A 415 -5.12 -7.18 -6.30
N GLN A 416 -4.05 -7.86 -6.74
CA GLN A 416 -2.67 -7.43 -6.55
C GLN A 416 -1.99 -7.01 -7.87
N VAL A 417 -2.74 -6.87 -8.95
CA VAL A 417 -2.25 -6.57 -10.30
C VAL A 417 -2.84 -5.25 -10.78
N THR A 418 -2.02 -4.42 -11.44
CA THR A 418 -2.46 -3.18 -12.09
C THR A 418 -1.84 -3.02 -13.48
N MET A 419 -2.51 -2.30 -14.38
CA MET A 419 -1.94 -1.84 -15.65
C MET A 419 -1.16 -0.52 -15.51
N THR A 420 -1.25 0.15 -14.37
CA THR A 420 -0.48 1.37 -14.12
C THR A 420 0.99 1.03 -13.92
N SER A 421 1.84 1.49 -14.83
CA SER A 421 3.29 1.31 -14.67
C SER A 421 3.80 2.04 -13.43
N PRO A 422 4.77 1.46 -12.71
CA PRO A 422 5.39 2.13 -11.58
C PRO A 422 5.99 3.48 -11.96
N ALA A 423 6.09 4.39 -11.01
CA ALA A 423 6.79 5.65 -11.19
C ALA A 423 8.23 5.41 -11.66
N LYS A 424 8.74 6.29 -12.53
CA LYS A 424 10.12 6.17 -13.02
C LYS A 424 11.10 6.12 -11.85
N GLY A 425 11.92 5.06 -11.81
CA GLY A 425 12.89 4.84 -10.75
C GLY A 425 12.34 4.13 -9.50
N ALA A 426 11.06 3.75 -9.48
CA ALA A 426 10.55 2.89 -8.43
C ALA A 426 11.16 1.49 -8.54
N ALA A 427 11.76 1.00 -7.45
CA ALA A 427 12.38 -0.32 -7.43
C ALA A 427 11.31 -1.42 -7.37
N ALA A 428 11.57 -2.51 -8.07
CA ALA A 428 10.78 -3.73 -7.96
C ALA A 428 11.24 -4.56 -6.76
N TRP A 429 10.32 -5.37 -6.20
CA TRP A 429 10.58 -6.24 -5.06
C TRP A 429 10.36 -7.69 -5.43
N ALA A 430 11.15 -8.59 -4.81
CA ALA A 430 10.96 -10.04 -4.95
C ALA A 430 11.46 -10.78 -3.71
N GLY A 431 11.03 -12.02 -3.53
CA GLY A 431 11.62 -12.98 -2.62
C GLY A 431 12.98 -13.48 -3.14
N PHE A 432 13.78 -14.07 -2.27
CA PHE A 432 15.04 -14.69 -2.67
C PHE A 432 14.87 -15.83 -3.67
N ASP A 433 13.70 -16.46 -3.71
CA ASP A 433 13.37 -17.52 -4.69
C ASP A 433 13.34 -17.01 -6.13
N ALA A 434 13.07 -15.72 -6.34
CA ALA A 434 13.18 -15.05 -7.63
C ALA A 434 14.65 -14.72 -8.02
N LEU A 435 15.58 -14.73 -7.07
CA LEU A 435 17.02 -14.63 -7.32
C LEU A 435 17.68 -16.00 -7.42
N SER A 436 17.42 -16.87 -6.45
CA SER A 436 17.91 -18.24 -6.35
C SER A 436 17.02 -19.09 -5.44
N PRO A 437 16.33 -20.10 -5.96
CA PRO A 437 15.56 -21.04 -5.15
C PRO A 437 16.42 -21.76 -4.08
N ASP A 438 17.70 -22.07 -4.39
CA ASP A 438 18.59 -22.73 -3.45
C ASP A 438 18.94 -21.83 -2.25
N VAL A 439 19.23 -20.54 -2.50
CA VAL A 439 19.47 -19.56 -1.42
C VAL A 439 18.21 -19.34 -0.60
N ALA A 440 17.05 -19.23 -1.26
CA ALA A 440 15.77 -19.09 -0.56
C ALA A 440 15.49 -20.29 0.36
N LYS A 441 15.69 -21.50 -0.13
CA LYS A 441 15.54 -22.73 0.65
C LYS A 441 16.53 -22.79 1.82
N TYR A 442 17.78 -22.37 1.58
CA TYR A 442 18.79 -22.29 2.63
C TYR A 442 18.38 -21.31 3.73
N LEU A 443 17.97 -20.08 3.38
CA LEU A 443 17.47 -19.09 4.33
C LEU A 443 16.25 -19.61 5.11
N ALA A 444 15.29 -20.24 4.41
CA ALA A 444 14.09 -20.78 5.02
C ALA A 444 14.37 -21.87 6.07
N SER A 445 15.51 -22.59 5.98
CA SER A 445 15.89 -23.60 6.96
C SER A 445 16.21 -23.02 8.36
N PHE A 446 16.48 -21.72 8.45
CA PHE A 446 16.73 -21.02 9.71
C PHE A 446 15.50 -20.29 10.26
N GLY A 447 14.39 -20.27 9.53
CA GLY A 447 13.14 -19.62 9.92
C GLY A 447 13.34 -18.13 10.22
N LYS A 448 12.94 -17.68 11.41
CA LYS A 448 13.04 -16.27 11.84
C LYS A 448 14.44 -15.86 12.33
N ASN A 449 15.36 -16.80 12.43
CA ASN A 449 16.69 -16.56 12.99
C ASN A 449 17.68 -15.99 11.95
N VAL A 450 17.26 -15.82 10.71
CA VAL A 450 18.02 -15.16 9.64
C VAL A 450 17.12 -14.18 8.90
N GLY A 451 17.66 -13.02 8.59
CA GLY A 451 17.03 -12.03 7.74
C GLY A 451 18.04 -11.47 6.73
N SER A 452 17.61 -11.24 5.51
CA SER A 452 18.48 -10.72 4.45
C SER A 452 17.72 -9.84 3.47
N VAL A 453 18.40 -8.79 2.99
CA VAL A 453 17.95 -7.95 1.90
C VAL A 453 19.12 -7.70 0.95
N VAL A 454 18.84 -7.79 -0.32
CA VAL A 454 19.76 -7.40 -1.40
C VAL A 454 19.08 -6.33 -2.23
N PHE A 455 19.76 -5.24 -2.51
CA PHE A 455 19.36 -4.25 -3.48
C PHE A 455 20.33 -4.26 -4.65
N ASP A 456 19.92 -4.86 -5.75
CA ASP A 456 20.60 -4.76 -7.04
C ASP A 456 20.36 -3.34 -7.60
N MET A 457 21.30 -2.44 -7.34
CA MET A 457 21.21 -1.05 -7.76
C MET A 457 21.33 -0.90 -9.28
N THR A 458 22.01 -1.82 -9.94
CA THR A 458 22.18 -1.81 -11.40
C THR A 458 20.84 -2.06 -12.11
N ARG A 459 20.02 -2.96 -11.55
CA ARG A 459 18.72 -3.33 -12.13
C ARG A 459 17.53 -2.72 -11.39
N ASN A 460 17.80 -1.96 -10.31
CA ASN A 460 16.79 -1.37 -9.44
C ASN A 460 15.80 -2.40 -8.87
N GLN A 461 16.34 -3.52 -8.35
CA GLN A 461 15.58 -4.68 -7.89
C GLN A 461 15.98 -5.07 -6.47
N TYR A 462 14.99 -5.21 -5.57
CA TYR A 462 15.17 -5.78 -4.24
C TYR A 462 14.86 -7.28 -4.24
N TYR A 463 15.65 -8.02 -3.44
CA TYR A 463 15.37 -9.40 -3.04
C TYR A 463 15.42 -9.49 -1.53
N SER A 464 14.42 -10.12 -0.91
CA SER A 464 14.29 -10.09 0.55
C SER A 464 13.85 -11.43 1.15
N TYR A 465 14.24 -11.61 2.41
CA TYR A 465 13.81 -12.69 3.30
C TYR A 465 13.83 -12.19 4.75
N ASN A 466 12.71 -12.26 5.47
CA ASN A 466 12.56 -11.74 6.83
C ASN A 466 13.07 -10.29 7.01
N GLU A 467 12.92 -9.48 6.00
CA GLU A 467 13.50 -8.13 5.90
C GLU A 467 13.00 -7.15 6.97
N THR A 468 11.84 -7.43 7.55
CA THR A 468 11.21 -6.58 8.59
C THR A 468 11.40 -7.13 10.01
N THR A 469 11.99 -8.31 10.16
CA THR A 469 12.29 -8.89 11.48
C THR A 469 13.46 -8.14 12.14
N PRO A 470 13.30 -7.61 13.37
CA PRO A 470 14.39 -6.93 14.07
C PRO A 470 15.48 -7.90 14.53
N PHE A 471 16.74 -7.54 14.32
CA PHE A 471 17.92 -8.25 14.79
C PHE A 471 18.81 -7.32 15.61
N VAL A 472 19.52 -7.87 16.60
CA VAL A 472 20.53 -7.13 17.37
C VAL A 472 21.63 -6.66 16.42
N LEU A 473 21.97 -5.38 16.49
CA LEU A 473 22.87 -4.75 15.52
C LEU A 473 24.35 -5.09 15.75
N ALA A 474 24.77 -5.27 16.99
CA ALA A 474 26.18 -5.35 17.35
C ALA A 474 26.99 -4.19 16.69
N SER A 475 28.20 -4.44 16.21
CA SER A 475 29.04 -3.40 15.57
C SER A 475 28.53 -2.91 14.21
N SER A 476 27.53 -3.55 13.59
CA SER A 476 26.93 -3.00 12.36
C SER A 476 26.18 -1.67 12.61
N SER A 477 25.79 -1.37 13.87
CA SER A 477 25.24 -0.08 14.31
C SER A 477 26.21 1.09 14.13
N LYS A 478 27.53 0.84 14.08
CA LYS A 478 28.57 1.87 13.95
C LYS A 478 28.45 2.65 12.65
N VAL A 479 27.89 2.06 11.60
CA VAL A 479 27.57 2.79 10.36
C VAL A 479 26.56 3.91 10.65
N SER A 480 25.49 3.61 11.35
CA SER A 480 24.47 4.61 11.69
C SER A 480 25.01 5.66 12.68
N LEU A 481 25.89 5.27 13.61
CA LEU A 481 26.59 6.21 14.50
C LEU A 481 27.46 7.15 13.69
N MET A 482 28.26 6.65 12.74
CA MET A 482 29.11 7.46 11.86
C MET A 482 28.27 8.44 11.03
N VAL A 483 27.26 7.95 10.35
CA VAL A 483 26.40 8.81 9.50
C VAL A 483 25.69 9.87 10.35
N SER A 484 25.18 9.50 11.51
CA SER A 484 24.52 10.43 12.45
C SER A 484 25.51 11.51 12.94
N TYR A 485 26.74 11.11 13.25
CA TYR A 485 27.77 12.03 13.73
C TYR A 485 28.23 13.00 12.64
N LEU A 486 28.48 12.52 11.43
CA LEU A 486 28.82 13.37 10.30
C LEU A 486 27.69 14.35 9.99
N LEU A 487 26.45 13.90 9.98
CA LEU A 487 25.28 14.76 9.79
C LEU A 487 25.14 15.84 10.90
N TRP A 488 25.52 15.49 12.14
CA TRP A 488 25.59 16.44 13.23
C TRP A 488 26.70 17.47 13.02
N LEU A 489 27.91 17.06 12.57
CA LEU A 489 29.01 17.96 12.25
C LEU A 489 28.66 18.91 11.10
N GLU A 490 28.00 18.41 10.04
CA GLU A 490 27.49 19.24 8.94
C GLU A 490 26.50 20.30 9.46
N SER A 491 25.65 19.97 10.42
CA SER A 491 24.75 20.93 11.05
C SER A 491 25.47 22.06 11.80
N GLN A 492 26.74 21.85 12.18
CA GLN A 492 27.61 22.86 12.77
C GLN A 492 28.44 23.61 11.70
N GLY A 493 28.23 23.32 10.40
CA GLY A 493 28.95 23.93 9.29
C GLY A 493 30.42 23.49 9.17
N ARG A 494 30.77 22.30 9.66
CA ARG A 494 32.14 21.78 9.66
C ARG A 494 32.22 20.27 9.44
N GLY A 495 33.37 19.79 9.01
CA GLY A 495 33.74 18.40 9.03
C GLY A 495 34.44 17.97 10.33
N PRO A 496 34.88 16.70 10.44
CA PRO A 496 35.61 16.18 11.59
C PRO A 496 37.00 16.84 11.73
N ASN A 497 37.37 17.21 12.94
CA ASN A 497 38.74 17.63 13.26
C ASN A 497 39.66 16.41 13.40
N ALA A 498 40.96 16.62 13.63
CA ALA A 498 41.96 15.53 13.71
C ALA A 498 41.63 14.45 14.78
N SER A 499 41.16 14.90 15.96
CA SER A 499 40.78 13.95 17.04
C SER A 499 39.48 13.18 16.68
N GLU A 500 38.50 13.86 16.10
CA GLU A 500 37.25 13.25 15.66
C GLU A 500 37.47 12.28 14.50
N ASN A 501 38.38 12.64 13.58
CA ASN A 501 38.81 11.76 12.48
C ASN A 501 39.44 10.46 13.06
N GLY A 502 40.38 10.57 14.02
CA GLY A 502 40.94 9.38 14.69
C GLY A 502 39.88 8.53 15.40
N THR A 503 38.88 9.16 16.03
CA THR A 503 37.77 8.45 16.66
C THR A 503 36.89 7.71 15.63
N LEU A 504 36.55 8.34 14.51
CA LEU A 504 35.78 7.73 13.43
C LEU A 504 36.54 6.58 12.76
N THR A 505 37.85 6.75 12.52
CA THR A 505 38.74 5.70 11.99
C THR A 505 38.75 4.50 12.94
N ASN A 506 39.00 4.72 14.23
CA ASN A 506 39.02 3.64 15.22
C ASN A 506 37.67 2.91 15.30
N MET A 507 36.57 3.66 15.28
CA MET A 507 35.23 3.09 15.33
C MET A 507 34.89 2.24 14.12
N ILE A 508 35.22 2.67 12.91
CA ILE A 508 34.81 1.99 11.68
C ILE A 508 35.85 0.96 11.23
N GLU A 509 37.11 1.38 11.08
CA GLU A 509 38.15 0.52 10.53
C GLU A 509 38.58 -0.57 11.52
N HIS A 510 38.73 -0.23 12.82
CA HIS A 510 39.16 -1.15 13.88
C HIS A 510 37.99 -1.67 14.74
N SER A 511 36.77 -1.23 14.47
CA SER A 511 35.55 -1.57 15.24
C SER A 511 35.68 -1.28 16.75
N ASP A 512 36.43 -0.24 17.14
CA ASP A 512 36.67 0.11 18.55
C ASP A 512 35.37 0.50 19.27
N ASN A 513 35.12 -0.16 20.40
CA ASN A 513 33.88 0.03 21.17
C ASN A 513 33.90 1.33 22.01
N ASN A 514 35.08 1.77 22.46
CA ASN A 514 35.22 3.01 23.23
C ASN A 514 34.98 4.22 22.30
N ALA A 515 35.50 4.16 21.07
CA ALA A 515 35.24 5.18 20.06
C ALA A 515 33.73 5.23 19.71
N ALA A 516 33.07 4.10 19.57
CA ALA A 516 31.64 4.02 19.35
C ALA A 516 30.85 4.61 20.53
N GLN A 517 31.23 4.28 21.78
CA GLN A 517 30.56 4.81 22.96
C GLN A 517 30.71 6.33 23.04
N LEU A 518 31.92 6.86 22.77
CA LEU A 518 32.16 8.31 22.75
C LEU A 518 31.26 9.03 21.74
N ILE A 519 31.12 8.49 20.53
CA ILE A 519 30.22 9.04 19.50
C ILE A 519 28.76 8.94 19.94
N PHE A 520 28.35 7.79 20.46
CA PHE A 520 26.98 7.55 20.93
C PHE A 520 26.57 8.54 22.04
N ASP A 521 27.46 8.76 23.02
CA ASP A 521 27.20 9.71 24.12
C ASP A 521 27.10 11.15 23.60
N ARG A 522 27.98 11.55 22.66
CA ARG A 522 27.94 12.89 22.04
C ARG A 522 26.66 13.13 21.25
N LEU A 523 26.08 12.09 20.68
CA LEU A 523 24.82 12.15 19.94
C LEU A 523 23.58 12.12 20.84
N GLY A 524 23.73 12.01 22.17
CA GLY A 524 22.63 11.95 23.12
C GLY A 524 22.11 10.54 23.39
N GLY A 525 22.94 9.53 23.19
CA GLY A 525 22.64 8.14 23.52
C GLY A 525 21.52 7.54 22.66
N SER A 526 20.74 6.63 23.26
CA SER A 526 19.63 5.94 22.60
C SER A 526 18.61 6.90 22.00
N SER A 527 18.24 7.97 22.71
CA SER A 527 17.30 8.98 22.23
C SER A 527 17.83 9.70 20.97
N GLY A 528 19.14 9.99 20.92
CA GLY A 528 19.78 10.59 19.76
C GLY A 528 19.75 9.66 18.53
N GLN A 529 19.98 8.36 18.73
CA GLN A 529 19.87 7.37 17.64
C GLN A 529 18.43 7.20 17.19
N THR A 530 17.47 7.14 18.08
CA THR A 530 16.03 7.11 17.75
C THR A 530 15.64 8.33 16.90
N ALA A 531 16.10 9.53 17.30
CA ALA A 531 15.86 10.76 16.55
C ALA A 531 16.52 10.75 15.17
N PHE A 532 17.73 10.18 15.05
CA PHE A 532 18.42 10.02 13.77
C PHE A 532 17.63 9.15 12.80
N TYR A 533 17.26 7.92 13.19
CA TYR A 533 16.48 7.02 12.32
C TYR A 533 15.15 7.65 11.88
N LYS A 534 14.44 8.31 12.82
CA LYS A 534 13.23 9.06 12.49
C LYS A 534 13.49 10.19 11.48
N LYS A 535 14.59 10.94 11.64
CA LYS A 535 14.97 12.05 10.73
C LYS A 535 15.22 11.57 9.31
N ILE A 536 15.85 10.41 9.14
CA ILE A 536 16.16 9.85 7.81
C ILE A 536 15.06 8.94 7.27
N GLY A 537 13.92 8.80 7.96
CA GLY A 537 12.77 8.01 7.51
C GLY A 537 12.96 6.49 7.61
N VAL A 538 13.96 6.01 8.36
CA VAL A 538 14.18 4.58 8.61
C VAL A 538 13.32 4.12 9.78
N THR A 539 12.59 3.03 9.60
CA THR A 539 11.67 2.46 10.58
C THR A 539 12.17 1.14 11.16
N GLY A 540 11.57 0.73 12.27
CA GLY A 540 11.86 -0.56 12.90
C GLY A 540 13.09 -0.55 13.84
N TYR A 541 13.74 0.60 14.09
CA TYR A 541 14.76 0.71 15.12
C TYR A 541 14.14 0.54 16.50
N ILE A 542 14.72 -0.33 17.31
CA ILE A 542 14.34 -0.60 18.69
C ILE A 542 15.55 -0.31 19.57
N GLU A 543 15.43 0.73 20.38
CA GLU A 543 16.48 1.09 21.35
C GLU A 543 16.61 0.04 22.44
N ASN A 544 17.79 -0.04 23.04
CA ASN A 544 18.08 -0.94 24.15
C ASN A 544 18.80 -0.18 25.26
N SER A 545 18.45 -0.47 26.52
CA SER A 545 19.05 0.15 27.70
C SER A 545 20.55 -0.17 27.88
N TYR A 546 21.03 -1.24 27.27
CA TYR A 546 22.45 -1.61 27.26
C TYR A 546 23.27 -0.87 26.19
N GLY A 547 22.65 0.01 25.40
CA GLY A 547 23.30 0.90 24.45
C GLY A 547 23.26 0.42 22.99
N TRP A 548 24.06 1.09 22.15
CA TRP A 548 24.03 1.00 20.69
C TRP A 548 24.22 -0.40 20.12
N GLY A 549 25.08 -1.22 20.72
CA GLY A 549 25.39 -2.58 20.22
C GLY A 549 24.26 -3.58 20.47
N TRP A 550 23.38 -3.32 21.45
CA TRP A 550 22.24 -4.16 21.78
C TRP A 550 20.93 -3.68 21.20
N ALA A 551 20.92 -2.51 20.61
CA ALA A 551 19.77 -2.03 19.85
C ALA A 551 19.49 -2.96 18.67
N SER A 552 18.25 -2.99 18.22
CA SER A 552 17.83 -3.84 17.10
C SER A 552 17.33 -3.03 15.93
N LEU A 553 17.58 -3.52 14.73
CA LEU A 553 17.08 -2.97 13.47
C LEU A 553 16.80 -4.13 12.50
N PRO A 554 15.71 -4.05 11.71
CA PRO A 554 15.50 -4.98 10.61
C PRO A 554 16.58 -4.86 9.53
N PRO A 555 16.89 -5.94 8.78
CA PRO A 555 17.76 -5.86 7.60
C PRO A 555 17.35 -4.77 6.61
N LEU A 556 16.05 -4.56 6.41
CA LEU A 556 15.53 -3.47 5.57
C LEU A 556 15.93 -2.09 6.10
N GLY A 557 15.92 -1.87 7.41
CA GLY A 557 16.35 -0.60 7.99
C GLY A 557 17.83 -0.31 7.73
N GLN A 558 18.71 -1.30 7.89
CA GLN A 558 20.13 -1.17 7.55
C GLN A 558 20.34 -0.95 6.05
N MET A 559 19.60 -1.67 5.20
CA MET A 559 19.59 -1.48 3.76
C MET A 559 19.23 -0.04 3.39
N GLN A 560 18.22 0.54 4.03
CA GLN A 560 17.81 1.94 3.80
C GLN A 560 18.92 2.92 4.20
N VAL A 561 19.61 2.72 5.33
CA VAL A 561 20.76 3.55 5.74
C VAL A 561 21.86 3.52 4.68
N LEU A 562 22.24 2.33 4.21
CA LEU A 562 23.29 2.15 3.20
C LEU A 562 22.89 2.74 1.84
N THR A 563 21.61 2.59 1.47
CA THR A 563 21.06 3.18 0.23
C THR A 563 21.10 4.70 0.28
N LEU A 564 20.64 5.31 1.37
CA LEU A 564 20.67 6.77 1.56
C LEU A 564 22.11 7.32 1.54
N LEU A 565 23.05 6.57 2.16
CA LEU A 565 24.47 6.90 2.13
C LEU A 565 25.02 6.82 0.70
N GLN A 566 24.78 5.70 0.00
CA GLN A 566 25.29 5.47 -1.37
C GLN A 566 24.70 6.46 -2.36
N GLU A 567 23.45 6.83 -2.25
CA GLU A 567 22.78 7.79 -3.14
C GLU A 567 23.08 9.27 -2.81
N GLY A 568 23.79 9.55 -1.71
CA GLY A 568 24.11 10.91 -1.27
C GLY A 568 22.89 11.70 -0.77
N LYS A 569 21.89 10.99 -0.22
CA LYS A 569 20.64 11.60 0.29
C LYS A 569 20.71 12.01 1.76
N VAL A 570 21.77 11.63 2.47
CA VAL A 570 21.89 11.88 3.92
C VAL A 570 23.10 12.74 4.29
N LEU A 571 24.16 12.71 3.51
CA LEU A 571 25.40 13.48 3.74
C LEU A 571 25.78 14.29 2.49
N THR A 572 26.57 15.34 2.69
CA THR A 572 27.24 16.05 1.59
C THR A 572 28.11 15.11 0.77
N ALA A 573 28.44 15.47 -0.47
CA ALA A 573 29.31 14.65 -1.32
C ALA A 573 30.69 14.38 -0.68
N HIS A 574 31.24 15.36 0.06
CA HIS A 574 32.51 15.23 0.77
C HIS A 574 32.41 14.20 1.90
N ASP A 575 31.44 14.37 2.80
CA ASP A 575 31.33 13.51 3.99
C ASP A 575 30.82 12.11 3.65
N ARG A 576 30.02 11.98 2.57
CA ARG A 576 29.67 10.70 1.97
C ARG A 576 30.94 9.95 1.48
N ALA A 577 31.79 10.63 0.71
CA ALA A 577 33.03 10.02 0.21
C ALA A 577 33.95 9.61 1.37
N TYR A 578 34.04 10.43 2.42
CA TYR A 578 34.77 10.12 3.64
C TYR A 578 34.21 8.90 4.36
N ALA A 579 32.90 8.84 4.57
CA ALA A 579 32.24 7.69 5.23
C ALA A 579 32.47 6.38 4.46
N LEU A 580 32.28 6.40 3.15
CA LEU A 580 32.51 5.24 2.28
C LEU A 580 33.99 4.83 2.29
N ASN A 581 34.91 5.81 2.34
CA ASN A 581 36.34 5.52 2.44
C ASN A 581 36.69 4.76 3.73
N LEU A 582 36.18 5.17 4.90
CA LEU A 582 36.36 4.44 6.15
C LEU A 582 35.83 3.00 6.05
N MET A 583 34.64 2.83 5.48
CA MET A 583 34.01 1.51 5.30
C MET A 583 34.76 0.61 4.29
N ASN A 584 35.56 1.18 3.38
CA ASN A 584 36.41 0.44 2.44
C ASN A 584 37.74 -0.01 3.06
N HIS A 585 38.12 0.52 4.23
CA HIS A 585 39.42 0.28 4.87
C HIS A 585 39.29 -0.45 6.22
N ILE A 586 38.20 -1.15 6.47
CA ILE A 586 38.10 -1.97 7.68
C ILE A 586 39.18 -3.04 7.68
N GLU A 587 39.62 -3.45 8.86
CA GLU A 587 40.68 -4.47 9.05
C GLU A 587 40.27 -5.81 8.40
N ALA A 588 41.28 -6.51 7.85
CA ALA A 588 41.07 -7.73 7.08
C ALA A 588 40.41 -8.87 7.88
N ASP A 589 40.66 -8.93 9.19
CA ASP A 589 40.05 -9.90 10.10
C ASP A 589 38.57 -9.63 10.41
N GLN A 590 38.09 -8.46 10.01
CA GLN A 590 36.67 -8.08 10.08
C GLN A 590 35.96 -8.19 8.73
N HIS A 591 36.58 -8.78 7.71
CA HIS A 591 35.94 -8.98 6.38
C HIS A 591 35.03 -10.20 6.38
N MET A 592 34.07 -10.28 7.30
CA MET A 592 33.14 -11.41 7.40
C MET A 592 32.09 -11.35 6.30
N GLY A 593 31.57 -12.48 5.96
CA GLY A 593 30.43 -12.58 5.02
C GLY A 593 30.69 -11.90 3.67
N VAL A 594 30.27 -10.65 3.51
CA VAL A 594 30.38 -9.95 2.24
C VAL A 594 31.83 -9.66 1.84
N GLY A 595 32.70 -9.28 2.79
CA GLY A 595 34.08 -8.90 2.51
C GLY A 595 34.97 -10.08 2.08
N GLU A 596 34.80 -11.24 2.70
CA GLU A 596 35.58 -12.44 2.38
C GLU A 596 35.12 -13.18 1.12
N THR A 597 33.89 -12.87 0.63
CA THR A 597 33.27 -13.58 -0.50
C THR A 597 33.12 -12.72 -1.75
N LEU A 598 33.85 -11.63 -1.82
CA LEU A 598 33.80 -10.71 -2.94
C LEU A 598 34.08 -11.39 -4.27
N PRO A 599 33.34 -11.05 -5.33
CA PRO A 599 33.70 -11.42 -6.69
C PRO A 599 35.09 -10.89 -7.07
N PRO A 600 35.84 -11.57 -7.94
CA PRO A 600 37.16 -11.10 -8.37
C PRO A 600 37.13 -9.66 -8.90
N GLY A 601 38.02 -8.81 -8.37
CA GLY A 601 38.11 -7.40 -8.76
C GLY A 601 37.03 -6.48 -8.19
N ALA A 602 36.15 -6.98 -7.34
CA ALA A 602 35.17 -6.17 -6.63
C ALA A 602 35.78 -5.45 -5.42
N THR A 603 35.16 -4.33 -5.04
CA THR A 603 35.41 -3.58 -3.81
C THR A 603 34.16 -3.51 -2.97
N VAL A 604 34.32 -3.31 -1.66
CA VAL A 604 33.18 -3.21 -0.75
C VAL A 604 33.40 -2.16 0.33
N ALA A 605 32.42 -1.29 0.51
CA ALA A 605 32.28 -0.47 1.70
C ALA A 605 31.36 -1.21 2.67
N MET A 606 31.87 -1.71 3.79
CA MET A 606 31.14 -2.65 4.64
C MET A 606 31.28 -2.36 6.13
N LYS A 607 30.47 -3.02 6.93
CA LYS A 607 30.65 -3.16 8.37
C LYS A 607 29.96 -4.43 8.86
N ASP A 608 30.69 -5.17 9.68
CA ASP A 608 30.22 -6.36 10.36
C ASP A 608 29.88 -6.08 11.82
N GLY A 609 29.26 -7.05 12.44
CA GLY A 609 29.01 -7.05 13.87
C GLY A 609 28.69 -8.45 14.38
N TRP A 610 29.18 -8.76 15.59
CA TRP A 610 28.87 -10.01 16.26
C TRP A 610 28.73 -9.80 17.75
N VAL A 611 27.93 -10.62 18.38
CA VAL A 611 27.73 -10.61 19.83
C VAL A 611 27.19 -11.96 20.29
N PRO A 612 27.68 -12.50 21.42
CA PRO A 612 26.96 -13.55 22.12
C PRO A 612 25.76 -12.94 22.82
N ALA A 613 24.54 -13.42 22.48
CA ALA A 613 23.32 -12.94 23.12
C ALA A 613 23.23 -13.43 24.58
N PRO A 614 22.39 -12.83 25.44
CA PRO A 614 22.24 -13.23 26.84
C PRO A 614 21.81 -14.69 27.06
N ASP A 615 21.23 -15.32 26.05
CA ASP A 615 20.84 -16.73 26.02
C ASP A 615 22.04 -17.68 25.71
N GLY A 616 23.26 -17.15 25.51
CA GLY A 616 24.42 -17.90 25.12
C GLY A 616 24.51 -18.26 23.64
N LEU A 617 23.55 -17.80 22.84
CA LEU A 617 23.54 -18.00 21.40
C LEU A 617 24.21 -16.81 20.69
N TRP A 618 24.55 -16.99 19.41
CA TRP A 618 25.29 -15.99 18.64
C TRP A 618 24.40 -15.23 17.66
N ALA A 619 24.71 -13.95 17.51
CA ALA A 619 24.26 -13.11 16.39
C ALA A 619 25.50 -12.63 15.62
N ILE A 620 25.51 -12.85 14.31
CA ILE A 620 26.53 -12.36 13.39
C ILE A 620 25.84 -11.64 12.23
N ASN A 621 26.33 -10.45 11.94
CA ASN A 621 25.76 -9.54 10.98
C ASN A 621 26.82 -9.08 9.98
N THR A 622 26.48 -9.03 8.70
CA THR A 622 27.30 -8.40 7.68
C THR A 622 26.44 -7.49 6.81
N SER A 623 26.99 -6.35 6.43
CA SER A 623 26.33 -5.46 5.48
C SER A 623 27.35 -4.68 4.67
N GLY A 624 27.10 -4.47 3.39
CA GLY A 624 28.04 -3.75 2.53
C GLY A 624 27.46 -3.30 1.20
N ILE A 625 28.12 -2.31 0.63
CA ILE A 625 27.91 -1.77 -0.72
C ILE A 625 29.02 -2.32 -1.60
N VAL A 626 28.69 -3.21 -2.50
CA VAL A 626 29.65 -3.89 -3.39
C VAL A 626 29.65 -3.25 -4.77
N THR A 627 30.85 -2.98 -5.29
CA THR A 627 31.05 -2.55 -6.68
C THR A 627 31.93 -3.56 -7.40
N ALA A 628 31.44 -4.13 -8.50
CA ALA A 628 32.10 -5.15 -9.30
C ALA A 628 31.99 -4.81 -10.79
N GLY A 629 32.96 -4.08 -11.34
CA GLY A 629 32.88 -3.53 -12.69
C GLY A 629 31.69 -2.56 -12.83
N ASN A 630 30.73 -2.90 -13.69
CA ASN A 630 29.52 -2.09 -13.91
C ASN A 630 28.36 -2.50 -12.97
N GLU A 631 28.54 -3.55 -12.17
CA GLU A 631 27.53 -4.03 -11.24
C GLU A 631 27.71 -3.38 -9.87
N MET A 632 26.61 -2.92 -9.29
CA MET A 632 26.56 -2.37 -7.94
C MET A 632 25.37 -2.95 -7.20
N TYR A 633 25.62 -3.46 -6.00
CA TYR A 633 24.55 -3.93 -5.12
C TYR A 633 24.87 -3.67 -3.65
N ILE A 634 23.82 -3.59 -2.86
CA ILE A 634 23.92 -3.53 -1.41
C ILE A 634 23.38 -4.86 -0.87
N ILE A 635 24.05 -5.42 0.13
CA ILE A 635 23.64 -6.65 0.79
C ILE A 635 23.67 -6.49 2.30
N VAL A 636 22.63 -7.02 2.95
CA VAL A 636 22.52 -7.11 4.41
C VAL A 636 22.13 -8.55 4.76
N VAL A 637 22.89 -9.19 5.62
CA VAL A 637 22.58 -10.54 6.15
C VAL A 637 22.75 -10.51 7.66
N TYR A 638 21.67 -10.71 8.38
CA TYR A 638 21.60 -10.70 9.83
C TYR A 638 21.18 -12.06 10.37
N THR A 639 21.83 -12.49 11.44
CA THR A 639 21.52 -13.75 12.12
C THR A 639 21.20 -13.51 13.60
N ALA A 640 20.46 -14.42 14.20
CA ALA A 640 20.17 -14.46 15.64
C ALA A 640 20.03 -15.91 16.09
N HIS A 641 20.22 -16.14 17.39
CA HIS A 641 19.99 -17.43 18.07
C HIS A 641 20.73 -18.61 17.41
N GLN A 642 21.96 -18.38 16.94
CA GLN A 642 22.79 -19.44 16.39
C GLN A 642 23.58 -20.14 17.52
N SER A 643 23.68 -21.47 17.44
CA SER A 643 24.28 -22.28 18.50
C SER A 643 25.77 -22.01 18.70
N ASP A 644 26.45 -21.56 17.66
CA ASP A 644 27.88 -21.28 17.69
C ASP A 644 28.26 -20.16 16.71
N TYR A 645 29.42 -19.58 16.94
CA TYR A 645 29.98 -18.48 16.16
C TYR A 645 30.21 -18.87 14.69
N GLU A 646 30.89 -20.02 14.47
CA GLU A 646 31.25 -20.46 13.12
C GLU A 646 30.04 -20.78 12.27
N GLY A 647 28.99 -21.40 12.87
CA GLY A 647 27.72 -21.66 12.19
C GLY A 647 27.04 -20.38 11.74
N ALA A 648 26.99 -19.38 12.62
CA ALA A 648 26.42 -18.05 12.28
C ALA A 648 27.21 -17.35 11.17
N TRP A 649 28.52 -17.39 11.23
CA TRP A 649 29.40 -16.83 10.20
C TRP A 649 29.23 -17.55 8.86
N ASN A 650 29.16 -18.88 8.85
CA ASN A 650 28.94 -19.66 7.64
C ASN A 650 27.63 -19.32 6.94
N ILE A 651 26.58 -18.91 7.68
CA ILE A 651 25.32 -18.44 7.08
C ILE A 651 25.58 -17.17 6.26
N THR A 652 26.23 -16.16 6.85
CA THR A 652 26.51 -14.89 6.16
C THR A 652 27.42 -15.12 4.95
N ARG A 653 28.46 -15.95 5.09
CA ARG A 653 29.38 -16.35 4.02
C ARG A 653 28.64 -17.01 2.85
N HIS A 654 27.78 -17.99 3.13
CA HIS A 654 27.04 -18.72 2.11
C HIS A 654 26.15 -17.80 1.28
N VAL A 655 25.34 -16.96 1.95
CA VAL A 655 24.42 -16.04 1.29
C VAL A 655 25.16 -15.00 0.46
N CYS A 656 26.19 -14.35 1.04
CA CYS A 656 26.96 -13.30 0.35
C CYS A 656 27.69 -13.84 -0.87
N LYS A 657 28.30 -15.04 -0.77
CA LYS A 657 28.98 -15.70 -1.88
C LYS A 657 28.03 -16.00 -3.03
N ALA A 658 26.89 -16.62 -2.71
CA ALA A 658 25.90 -16.98 -3.73
C ALA A 658 25.34 -15.74 -4.43
N VAL A 659 24.96 -14.70 -3.68
CA VAL A 659 24.46 -13.44 -4.21
C VAL A 659 25.50 -12.75 -5.10
N GLY A 660 26.75 -12.63 -4.62
CA GLY A 660 27.83 -12.03 -5.39
C GLY A 660 28.06 -12.72 -6.73
N GLN A 661 28.06 -14.06 -6.76
CA GLN A 661 28.18 -14.83 -7.98
C GLN A 661 27.01 -14.63 -8.93
N LEU A 662 25.77 -14.59 -8.43
CA LEU A 662 24.56 -14.44 -9.25
C LEU A 662 24.48 -13.06 -9.92
N LEU A 663 24.82 -12.00 -9.18
CA LEU A 663 24.69 -10.63 -9.67
C LEU A 663 25.83 -10.20 -10.59
N THR A 664 27.03 -10.77 -10.43
CA THR A 664 28.24 -10.34 -11.17
C THR A 664 28.69 -11.28 -12.28
N THR A 665 28.17 -12.50 -12.33
CA THR A 665 28.44 -13.39 -13.46
C THR A 665 27.53 -13.02 -14.63
N PRO A 666 28.06 -12.85 -15.86
CA PRO A 666 27.27 -12.50 -17.05
C PRO A 666 26.14 -13.48 -17.39
#